data_910918875dfd8a4428affea343ecbe29
#
_entry.id   910918875dfd8a4428affea343ecbe29
#
_cell.length_a   1.000
_cell.length_b   1.000
_cell.length_c   1.000
_cell.angle_alpha   90.00
_cell.angle_beta   90.00
_cell.angle_gamma   90.00
#
_symmetry.space_group_name_H-M   'P 1'
#
loop_
_entity.id
_entity.type
_entity.pdbx_description
1 polymer ?
#
loop_
_entity_poly.entity_id
_entity_poly.type
_entity_poly.pdbx_seq_one_letter_code
_entity_poly.pdbx_strand_id
1 'polypeptide(L)'
;MDVVGHTERHMKLTTQLVSFITLCVIAAMAMVLLGGVFSFRELGMEMQQKKVNSLVEIIDKQLEVADDHQDLTRWLPTLLRSAHVVELEIRQDKQRIYWFRDVQQPTDESLLIPYHQPMPHQPGMQADFKLERPFKEFEYSIKAMSGISLGVFIVVFGLWYSIRWLRLQLRGAELLAERAQLILDNKLTKLAHDPADEWPQPASQALDYLLAELADARKERSRFDNFIRSNAFVDKMTGIGNRLFFDNRLESAIMEASVMSGGVLLIELAGLEELDPELNGRQSQDLLMEASASIAAFVRKHNGALQARYAGQVFAVLLPNMSESEMVDGASQLHKSLQRLHWPEAVNPDTAVYLGAVCYQAEDSLLKVQEEAELALKSARLQGHTGWFLYEKQLDEEQSSKGTVRWRTLIGRRIEEHGIDFYVQPVQQEREQVVLQQDLLIRIHDEQGRELQAGVFMPMAEKAGLLLPLDRLVAEQTLGLLRQRSEQSCPISLTLCAQSLLHREFQRWLFFDLFQLPRSTNERLILQLSEAQVTRHYEALKRPLRALRMLGCQLAIDHAGQDVVSTQYIKEFEINFLKLHPSLVREIHTRQVNQMAVRSLVGGCANTRTRVIAVGVESGDEWKMLRHLGVHAGQGPWFAEPERLVLEPAGA
;
A
#
# COMPACT_ATOMS: atom_id res chain seq x y z
N MET A 1 16.51 -4.11 23.52
CA MET A 1 17.41 -5.28 23.43
C MET A 1 16.63 -6.35 22.70
N ASP A 2 17.13 -6.66 21.51
CA ASP A 2 16.85 -7.86 20.73
C ASP A 2 15.43 -8.14 20.22
N VAL A 3 15.06 -7.39 19.18
CA VAL A 3 14.44 -8.00 18.01
C VAL A 3 15.35 -7.71 16.81
N VAL A 4 16.52 -8.35 16.87
CA VAL A 4 17.30 -8.65 15.66
C VAL A 4 16.42 -9.58 14.85
N GLY A 5 15.85 -9.04 13.79
CA GLY A 5 15.13 -9.82 12.81
C GLY A 5 15.95 -11.01 12.39
N HIS A 6 15.44 -12.20 12.66
CA HIS A 6 15.73 -13.37 11.88
C HIS A 6 15.28 -13.12 10.43
N THR A 7 16.04 -12.33 9.71
CA THR A 7 16.27 -12.60 8.30
C THR A 7 17.10 -13.88 8.29
N GLU A 8 16.48 -15.03 8.62
CA GLU A 8 16.89 -16.28 8.07
C GLU A 8 16.99 -16.02 6.56
N ARG A 9 18.24 -15.93 6.08
CA ARG A 9 18.54 -16.11 4.68
C ARG A 9 18.13 -17.56 4.38
N HIS A 10 16.84 -17.80 4.17
CA HIS A 10 16.41 -18.97 3.43
C HIS A 10 17.19 -18.90 2.12
N MET A 11 18.26 -19.69 2.04
CA MET A 11 18.94 -19.89 0.77
C MET A 11 17.83 -20.21 -0.21
N LYS A 12 17.70 -19.37 -1.24
CA LYS A 12 16.63 -19.53 -2.22
C LYS A 12 16.54 -20.98 -2.64
N LEU A 13 15.35 -21.53 -2.72
CA LEU A 13 15.10 -22.96 -3.03
C LEU A 13 15.91 -23.42 -4.25
N THR A 14 16.08 -22.51 -5.21
CA THR A 14 16.95 -22.66 -6.39
C THR A 14 18.40 -22.94 -6.06
N THR A 15 18.99 -22.22 -5.09
CA THR A 15 20.37 -22.41 -4.68
C THR A 15 20.55 -23.75 -3.97
N GLN A 16 19.58 -24.16 -3.14
CA GLN A 16 19.58 -25.45 -2.47
C GLN A 16 19.44 -26.60 -3.48
N LEU A 17 18.51 -26.50 -4.42
CA LEU A 17 18.26 -27.52 -5.45
C LEU A 17 19.48 -27.70 -6.38
N VAL A 18 20.06 -26.59 -6.85
CA VAL A 18 21.25 -26.60 -7.71
C VAL A 18 22.46 -27.17 -6.95
N SER A 19 22.65 -26.80 -5.68
CA SER A 19 23.72 -27.33 -4.85
C SER A 19 23.56 -28.84 -4.61
N PHE A 20 22.35 -29.29 -4.34
CA PHE A 20 22.05 -30.72 -4.14
C PHE A 20 22.28 -31.52 -5.42
N ILE A 21 21.78 -31.08 -6.57
CA ILE A 21 22.01 -31.74 -7.86
C ILE A 21 23.50 -31.79 -8.18
N THR A 22 24.23 -30.69 -7.98
CA THR A 22 25.68 -30.62 -8.21
C THR A 22 26.45 -31.64 -7.33
N LEU A 23 26.07 -31.71 -6.05
CA LEU A 23 26.68 -32.68 -5.11
C LEU A 23 26.40 -34.12 -5.53
N CYS A 24 25.15 -34.46 -5.89
CA CYS A 24 24.76 -35.78 -6.34
C CYS A 24 25.55 -36.23 -7.58
N VAL A 25 25.74 -35.31 -8.51
CA VAL A 25 26.46 -35.60 -9.74
C VAL A 25 27.96 -35.76 -9.49
N ILE A 26 28.60 -34.93 -8.66
CA ILE A 26 29.99 -35.09 -8.26
C ILE A 26 30.18 -36.45 -7.56
N ALA A 27 29.26 -36.82 -6.68
CA ALA A 27 29.30 -38.11 -5.99
C ALA A 27 29.14 -39.29 -6.96
N ALA A 28 28.22 -39.23 -7.91
CA ALA A 28 28.01 -40.24 -8.94
C ALA A 28 29.26 -40.39 -9.83
N MET A 29 29.86 -39.28 -10.26
CA MET A 29 31.07 -39.27 -11.07
C MET A 29 32.28 -39.84 -10.31
N ALA A 30 32.40 -39.50 -9.03
CA ALA A 30 33.45 -40.09 -8.18
C ALA A 30 33.25 -41.61 -8.02
N MET A 31 32.01 -42.08 -7.86
CA MET A 31 31.72 -43.53 -7.78
C MET A 31 32.05 -44.27 -9.08
N VAL A 32 31.71 -43.69 -10.23
CA VAL A 32 32.03 -44.31 -11.55
C VAL A 32 33.53 -44.36 -11.77
N LEU A 33 34.27 -43.29 -11.44
CA LEU A 33 35.74 -43.27 -11.56
C LEU A 33 36.40 -44.28 -10.62
N LEU A 34 35.99 -44.30 -9.36
CA LEU A 34 36.53 -45.25 -8.36
C LEU A 34 36.19 -46.70 -8.74
N GLY A 35 34.93 -46.95 -9.15
CA GLY A 35 34.48 -48.26 -9.60
C GLY A 35 35.22 -48.73 -10.86
N GLY A 36 35.45 -47.81 -11.81
CA GLY A 36 36.22 -48.08 -13.02
C GLY A 36 37.68 -48.47 -12.72
N VAL A 37 38.36 -47.73 -11.85
CA VAL A 37 39.74 -48.03 -11.41
C VAL A 37 39.80 -49.38 -10.70
N PHE A 38 38.84 -49.67 -9.80
CA PHE A 38 38.78 -50.91 -9.06
C PHE A 38 38.54 -52.12 -9.96
N SER A 39 37.57 -52.06 -10.84
CA SER A 39 37.24 -53.10 -11.84
C SER A 39 38.40 -53.36 -12.80
N PHE A 40 39.08 -52.31 -13.23
CA PHE A 40 40.23 -52.42 -14.12
C PHE A 40 41.42 -53.13 -13.41
N ARG A 41 41.64 -52.81 -12.14
CA ARG A 41 42.68 -53.49 -11.32
C ARG A 41 42.40 -54.99 -11.12
N GLU A 42 41.13 -55.32 -10.87
CA GLU A 42 40.70 -56.71 -10.69
C GLU A 42 40.87 -57.52 -11.97
N LEU A 43 40.47 -56.97 -13.12
CA LEU A 43 40.59 -57.56 -14.44
C LEU A 43 42.10 -57.85 -14.77
N GLY A 44 42.98 -56.89 -14.43
CA GLY A 44 44.44 -57.07 -14.63
C GLY A 44 45.01 -58.18 -13.82
N MET A 45 44.63 -58.36 -12.56
CA MET A 45 45.07 -59.48 -11.69
C MET A 45 44.50 -60.79 -12.19
N GLU A 46 43.25 -60.86 -12.63
CA GLU A 46 42.67 -62.09 -13.19
C GLU A 46 43.40 -62.57 -14.47
N MET A 47 43.73 -61.62 -15.37
CA MET A 47 44.51 -61.93 -16.58
C MET A 47 45.91 -62.48 -16.25
N GLN A 48 46.58 -61.91 -15.25
CA GLN A 48 47.88 -62.45 -14.80
C GLN A 48 47.77 -63.87 -14.21
N GLN A 49 46.74 -64.10 -13.39
CA GLN A 49 46.48 -65.42 -12.81
C GLN A 49 46.25 -66.46 -13.91
N LYS A 50 45.45 -66.14 -14.94
CA LYS A 50 45.22 -67.01 -16.10
C LYS A 50 46.52 -67.30 -16.84
N LYS A 51 47.39 -66.27 -17.01
CA LYS A 51 48.71 -66.43 -17.65
C LYS A 51 49.62 -67.35 -16.87
N VAL A 52 49.68 -67.20 -15.53
CA VAL A 52 50.44 -68.07 -14.67
C VAL A 52 49.94 -69.52 -14.77
N ASN A 53 48.63 -69.73 -14.69
CA ASN A 53 48.04 -71.07 -14.79
C ASN A 53 48.37 -71.73 -16.14
N SER A 54 48.31 -70.96 -17.25
CA SER A 54 48.73 -71.52 -18.56
C SER A 54 50.19 -71.87 -18.63
N LEU A 55 51.07 -71.06 -18.00
CA LEU A 55 52.48 -71.35 -17.92
C LEU A 55 52.79 -72.64 -17.10
N VAL A 56 52.07 -72.75 -15.96
CA VAL A 56 52.19 -73.97 -15.14
C VAL A 56 51.81 -75.22 -15.92
N GLU A 57 50.64 -75.16 -16.65
CA GLU A 57 50.20 -76.29 -17.45
C GLU A 57 51.16 -76.66 -18.57
N ILE A 58 51.81 -75.67 -19.22
CA ILE A 58 52.80 -75.91 -20.25
C ILE A 58 54.04 -76.57 -19.63
N ILE A 59 54.54 -76.06 -18.48
CA ILE A 59 55.74 -76.58 -17.80
C ILE A 59 55.44 -77.95 -17.27
N ASP A 60 54.26 -78.19 -16.66
CA ASP A 60 53.88 -79.46 -16.07
C ASP A 60 53.81 -80.60 -17.11
N LYS A 61 53.11 -80.29 -18.27
CA LYS A 61 53.04 -81.24 -19.40
C LYS A 61 54.40 -81.56 -20.05
N GLN A 62 55.24 -80.55 -20.13
CA GLN A 62 56.58 -80.76 -20.70
C GLN A 62 57.51 -81.61 -19.75
N LEU A 63 57.34 -81.45 -18.44
CA LEU A 63 58.04 -82.26 -17.41
C LEU A 63 57.52 -83.68 -17.39
N GLU A 64 56.30 -84.00 -17.79
CA GLU A 64 55.72 -85.33 -17.92
C GLU A 64 56.34 -86.10 -19.09
N VAL A 65 56.73 -85.40 -20.13
CA VAL A 65 57.26 -85.99 -21.38
C VAL A 65 58.80 -86.07 -21.38
N ALA A 66 59.51 -85.29 -20.53
CA ALA A 66 60.99 -85.24 -20.47
C ALA A 66 61.55 -86.21 -19.41
N ASP A 67 62.29 -87.26 -19.89
CA ASP A 67 62.96 -88.23 -19.01
C ASP A 67 64.16 -87.68 -18.23
N ASP A 68 64.63 -86.44 -18.48
CA ASP A 68 65.78 -85.86 -17.77
C ASP A 68 65.57 -84.35 -17.48
N HIS A 69 65.73 -83.92 -16.21
CA HIS A 69 65.62 -82.53 -15.75
C HIS A 69 66.61 -81.54 -16.39
N GLN A 70 67.61 -82.00 -17.12
CA GLN A 70 68.56 -81.16 -17.85
C GLN A 70 67.98 -80.46 -19.08
N ASP A 71 66.89 -80.92 -19.65
CA ASP A 71 66.22 -80.29 -20.78
C ASP A 71 65.47 -78.98 -20.43
N LEU A 72 65.09 -78.77 -19.16
CA LEU A 72 64.49 -77.55 -18.67
C LEU A 72 65.33 -76.29 -18.91
N THR A 73 66.63 -76.40 -18.77
CA THR A 73 67.57 -75.29 -18.93
C THR A 73 67.69 -74.78 -20.35
N ARG A 74 67.20 -75.52 -21.34
CA ARG A 74 67.32 -75.19 -22.77
C ARG A 74 66.17 -74.42 -23.34
N TRP A 75 64.94 -74.69 -22.99
CA TRP A 75 63.76 -74.05 -23.58
C TRP A 75 63.00 -73.09 -22.57
N LEU A 76 62.97 -73.42 -21.28
CA LEU A 76 62.22 -72.75 -20.26
C LEU A 76 62.64 -71.29 -20.08
N PRO A 77 63.93 -70.89 -20.11
CA PRO A 77 64.32 -69.49 -20.02
C PRO A 77 63.70 -68.60 -21.15
N THR A 78 63.61 -69.14 -22.34
CA THR A 78 63.03 -68.40 -23.50
C THR A 78 61.55 -68.23 -23.35
N LEU A 79 60.83 -69.23 -22.86
CA LEU A 79 59.40 -69.16 -22.57
C LEU A 79 59.12 -68.13 -21.47
N LEU A 80 59.93 -68.23 -20.37
CA LEU A 80 59.76 -67.33 -19.21
C LEU A 80 60.03 -65.87 -19.56
N ARG A 81 61.02 -65.59 -20.38
CA ARG A 81 61.24 -64.22 -20.90
C ARG A 81 60.13 -63.75 -21.80
N SER A 82 59.64 -64.57 -22.73
CA SER A 82 58.50 -64.21 -23.59
C SER A 82 57.22 -63.97 -22.80
N ALA A 83 57.09 -64.65 -21.64
CA ALA A 83 55.98 -64.48 -20.72
C ALA A 83 56.21 -63.36 -19.69
N HIS A 84 57.30 -62.61 -19.74
CA HIS A 84 57.67 -61.54 -18.79
C HIS A 84 57.67 -62.01 -17.30
N VAL A 85 58.13 -63.25 -17.06
CA VAL A 85 58.33 -63.80 -15.71
C VAL A 85 59.68 -63.33 -15.21
N VAL A 86 59.68 -62.62 -14.07
CA VAL A 86 60.91 -62.07 -13.47
C VAL A 86 61.75 -63.17 -12.76
N GLU A 87 61.05 -64.00 -12.02
CA GLU A 87 61.65 -65.06 -11.28
C GLU A 87 60.73 -66.29 -11.26
N LEU A 88 61.32 -67.47 -11.46
CA LEU A 88 60.64 -68.76 -11.27
C LEU A 88 61.53 -69.66 -10.43
N GLU A 89 60.94 -70.24 -9.42
CA GLU A 89 61.56 -71.28 -8.63
C GLU A 89 60.67 -72.55 -8.62
N ILE A 90 61.20 -73.66 -9.05
CA ILE A 90 60.52 -74.97 -8.98
C ILE A 90 61.13 -75.77 -7.87
N ARG A 91 60.30 -76.23 -6.94
CA ARG A 91 60.73 -77.03 -5.77
C ARG A 91 59.97 -78.35 -5.75
N GLN A 92 60.70 -79.43 -5.33
CA GLN A 92 60.15 -80.74 -5.02
C GLN A 92 60.57 -81.14 -3.60
N ASP A 93 59.67 -81.49 -2.72
CA ASP A 93 59.93 -81.88 -1.34
C ASP A 93 60.94 -80.98 -0.61
N LYS A 94 60.86 -79.68 -0.76
CA LYS A 94 61.73 -78.60 -0.23
C LYS A 94 63.13 -78.49 -0.87
N GLN A 95 63.48 -79.33 -1.85
CA GLN A 95 64.67 -79.10 -2.65
C GLN A 95 64.39 -78.34 -3.93
N ARG A 96 65.21 -77.30 -4.21
CA ARG A 96 65.11 -76.51 -5.41
C ARG A 96 65.65 -77.27 -6.61
N ILE A 97 64.76 -77.60 -7.57
CA ILE A 97 65.11 -78.31 -8.80
C ILE A 97 65.56 -77.35 -9.87
N TYR A 98 64.87 -76.25 -9.98
CA TYR A 98 65.12 -75.24 -11.02
C TYR A 98 64.98 -73.86 -10.44
N TRP A 99 65.82 -72.92 -10.89
CA TRP A 99 65.74 -71.53 -10.57
C TRP A 99 66.05 -70.66 -11.79
N PHE A 100 65.25 -69.72 -12.06
CA PHE A 100 65.39 -68.73 -13.14
C PHE A 100 65.17 -67.35 -12.58
N ARG A 101 66.06 -66.43 -12.95
CA ARG A 101 65.86 -64.99 -12.72
C ARG A 101 66.26 -64.22 -13.97
N ASP A 102 65.42 -63.36 -14.47
CA ASP A 102 65.72 -62.51 -15.63
C ASP A 102 66.55 -61.30 -15.17
N VAL A 103 67.82 -61.28 -15.56
CA VAL A 103 68.82 -60.27 -15.18
C VAL A 103 68.53 -58.93 -15.88
N GLN A 104 67.66 -58.89 -16.92
CA GLN A 104 67.32 -57.70 -17.67
C GLN A 104 66.12 -56.95 -17.07
N GLN A 105 65.45 -57.51 -16.08
CA GLN A 105 64.27 -56.89 -15.44
C GLN A 105 64.63 -56.31 -14.06
N PRO A 106 63.83 -55.24 -13.62
CA PRO A 106 64.16 -54.44 -12.44
C PRO A 106 64.20 -55.28 -11.14
N THR A 107 65.12 -54.91 -10.24
CA THR A 107 65.45 -55.63 -9.00
C THR A 107 64.53 -55.19 -7.83
N ASP A 108 63.53 -54.37 -8.03
CA ASP A 108 62.69 -53.86 -6.92
C ASP A 108 61.62 -54.89 -6.52
N GLU A 109 61.89 -55.60 -5.41
CA GLU A 109 60.97 -56.61 -4.89
C GLU A 109 59.58 -56.11 -4.51
N SER A 110 59.42 -54.82 -4.27
CA SER A 110 58.13 -54.22 -3.94
C SER A 110 57.11 -54.17 -5.13
N LEU A 111 57.63 -54.30 -6.34
CA LEU A 111 56.85 -54.29 -7.59
C LEU A 111 56.50 -55.72 -8.06
N LEU A 112 56.96 -56.77 -7.39
CA LEU A 112 56.72 -58.16 -7.77
C LEU A 112 55.55 -58.75 -6.99
N ILE A 113 54.68 -59.48 -7.69
CA ILE A 113 53.61 -60.27 -7.07
C ILE A 113 54.00 -61.74 -7.12
N PRO A 114 54.07 -62.39 -5.97
CA PRO A 114 54.36 -63.85 -5.93
C PRO A 114 53.05 -64.61 -6.25
N TYR A 115 53.20 -65.65 -7.09
CA TYR A 115 52.15 -66.61 -7.41
C TYR A 115 52.71 -68.01 -7.08
N HIS A 116 52.06 -68.75 -6.20
CA HIS A 116 52.39 -70.09 -5.80
C HIS A 116 51.39 -71.06 -6.42
N GLN A 117 51.87 -71.93 -7.30
CA GLN A 117 50.99 -72.86 -8.00
C GLN A 117 51.55 -74.29 -7.89
N PRO A 118 50.77 -75.27 -7.44
CA PRO A 118 51.13 -76.67 -7.49
C PRO A 118 51.11 -77.16 -8.93
N MET A 119 51.99 -78.14 -9.25
CA MET A 119 52.02 -78.83 -10.54
C MET A 119 51.09 -80.05 -10.48
N PRO A 120 49.99 -80.11 -11.22
CA PRO A 120 48.95 -81.15 -11.07
C PRO A 120 49.44 -82.56 -11.43
N HIS A 121 50.35 -82.69 -12.42
CA HIS A 121 50.86 -84.02 -12.90
C HIS A 121 52.12 -84.46 -12.23
N GLN A 122 52.76 -83.66 -11.38
CA GLN A 122 53.99 -83.95 -10.66
C GLN A 122 53.78 -83.87 -9.13
N PRO A 123 53.49 -85.00 -8.44
CA PRO A 123 53.18 -84.98 -7.01
C PRO A 123 54.35 -84.44 -6.19
N GLY A 124 54.12 -83.41 -5.34
CA GLY A 124 55.11 -82.78 -4.49
C GLY A 124 55.90 -81.65 -5.14
N MET A 125 55.67 -81.31 -6.40
CA MET A 125 56.25 -80.12 -7.07
C MET A 125 55.41 -78.87 -6.98
N GLN A 126 56.11 -77.76 -6.71
CA GLN A 126 55.52 -76.41 -6.67
C GLN A 126 56.36 -75.46 -7.53
N ALA A 127 55.65 -74.59 -8.25
CA ALA A 127 56.25 -73.51 -9.04
C ALA A 127 55.86 -72.13 -8.44
N ASP A 128 56.91 -71.44 -8.03
CA ASP A 128 56.76 -70.07 -7.48
C ASP A 128 57.18 -69.05 -8.51
N PHE A 129 56.22 -68.34 -9.00
CA PHE A 129 56.42 -67.26 -10.00
C PHE A 129 56.41 -65.91 -9.33
N LYS A 130 57.34 -65.05 -9.75
CA LYS A 130 57.24 -63.59 -9.47
C LYS A 130 57.07 -62.81 -10.77
N LEU A 131 55.98 -62.16 -10.90
CA LEU A 131 55.67 -61.31 -12.05
C LEU A 131 55.56 -59.84 -11.62
N GLU A 132 55.87 -58.91 -12.52
CA GLU A 132 55.65 -57.51 -12.28
C GLU A 132 54.13 -57.20 -12.18
N ARG A 133 53.79 -56.20 -11.37
CA ARG A 133 52.40 -55.74 -11.28
C ARG A 133 51.84 -55.33 -12.66
N PRO A 134 50.61 -55.72 -12.99
CA PRO A 134 50.04 -55.59 -14.35
C PRO A 134 49.93 -54.21 -14.91
N PHE A 135 50.25 -53.14 -14.15
CA PHE A 135 49.94 -51.76 -14.50
C PHE A 135 51.12 -50.91 -14.96
N LYS A 136 52.35 -51.42 -14.96
CA LYS A 136 53.54 -50.62 -15.27
C LYS A 136 53.60 -50.18 -16.76
N GLU A 137 53.06 -50.96 -17.67
CA GLU A 137 53.01 -50.64 -19.10
C GLU A 137 51.75 -49.85 -19.47
N PHE A 138 50.66 -49.87 -18.64
CA PHE A 138 49.40 -49.26 -18.94
C PHE A 138 49.26 -47.80 -18.44
N GLU A 139 50.12 -47.41 -17.49
CA GLU A 139 50.08 -46.09 -16.86
C GLU A 139 50.36 -44.94 -17.83
N TYR A 140 50.92 -45.20 -19.00
CA TYR A 140 51.36 -44.13 -19.91
C TYR A 140 50.90 -44.26 -21.35
N SER A 141 49.86 -45.02 -21.66
CA SER A 141 49.28 -44.98 -22.99
C SER A 141 48.47 -43.72 -23.17
N ILE A 142 49.04 -42.67 -23.77
CA ILE A 142 48.42 -41.40 -24.10
C ILE A 142 47.06 -41.59 -24.85
N LYS A 143 46.91 -42.63 -25.62
CA LYS A 143 45.68 -42.97 -26.35
C LYS A 143 44.55 -43.44 -25.42
N ALA A 144 44.85 -44.27 -24.40
CA ALA A 144 43.85 -44.73 -23.44
C ALA A 144 43.44 -43.58 -22.49
N MET A 145 44.39 -42.76 -22.02
CA MET A 145 44.10 -41.58 -21.21
C MET A 145 43.34 -40.51 -21.95
N SER A 146 43.56 -40.28 -23.24
CA SER A 146 42.84 -39.26 -24.04
C SER A 146 41.36 -39.61 -24.21
N GLY A 147 41.00 -40.86 -24.39
CA GLY A 147 39.60 -41.31 -24.47
C GLY A 147 38.84 -41.10 -23.16
N ILE A 148 39.46 -41.47 -22.03
CA ILE A 148 38.85 -41.26 -20.71
C ILE A 148 38.73 -39.77 -20.39
N SER A 149 39.78 -38.99 -20.67
CA SER A 149 39.77 -37.53 -20.43
C SER A 149 38.70 -36.80 -21.27
N LEU A 150 38.53 -37.20 -22.54
CA LEU A 150 37.49 -36.64 -23.41
C LEU A 150 36.08 -36.98 -22.87
N GLY A 151 35.86 -38.23 -22.45
CA GLY A 151 34.59 -38.64 -21.84
C GLY A 151 34.24 -37.83 -20.58
N VAL A 152 35.21 -37.66 -19.68
CA VAL A 152 35.05 -36.84 -18.47
C VAL A 152 34.77 -35.38 -18.85
N PHE A 153 35.48 -34.82 -19.81
CA PHE A 153 35.27 -33.45 -20.27
C PHE A 153 33.86 -33.24 -20.82
N ILE A 154 33.36 -34.17 -21.64
CA ILE A 154 31.97 -34.07 -22.18
C ILE A 154 30.94 -34.09 -21.05
N VAL A 155 31.10 -34.96 -20.07
CA VAL A 155 30.18 -35.05 -18.92
C VAL A 155 30.24 -33.77 -18.08
N VAL A 156 31.43 -33.28 -17.75
CA VAL A 156 31.59 -32.04 -16.97
C VAL A 156 31.03 -30.83 -17.70
N PHE A 157 31.28 -30.72 -18.99
CA PHE A 157 30.75 -29.62 -19.82
C PHE A 157 29.22 -29.70 -19.95
N GLY A 158 28.68 -30.88 -20.18
CA GLY A 158 27.21 -31.07 -20.26
C GLY A 158 26.53 -30.72 -18.93
N LEU A 159 27.12 -31.06 -17.82
CA LEU A 159 26.67 -30.69 -16.50
C LEU A 159 26.74 -29.20 -16.23
N TRP A 160 27.88 -28.58 -16.54
CA TRP A 160 28.02 -27.13 -16.40
C TRP A 160 26.97 -26.37 -17.23
N TYR A 161 26.71 -26.82 -18.45
CA TYR A 161 25.69 -26.24 -19.33
C TYR A 161 24.29 -26.42 -18.74
N SER A 162 23.96 -27.64 -18.27
CA SER A 162 22.66 -27.94 -17.65
C SER A 162 22.42 -27.14 -16.39
N ILE A 163 23.41 -27.00 -15.52
CA ILE A 163 23.33 -26.19 -14.30
C ILE A 163 23.15 -24.71 -14.65
N ARG A 164 23.89 -24.21 -15.65
CA ARG A 164 23.75 -22.81 -16.09
C ARG A 164 22.36 -22.54 -16.66
N TRP A 165 21.85 -23.44 -17.49
CA TRP A 165 20.51 -23.35 -18.08
C TRP A 165 19.43 -23.40 -16.98
N LEU A 166 19.53 -24.33 -16.04
CA LEU A 166 18.58 -24.46 -14.93
C LEU A 166 18.56 -23.21 -14.04
N ARG A 167 19.73 -22.63 -13.74
CA ARG A 167 19.81 -21.39 -12.95
C ARG A 167 19.09 -20.23 -13.65
N LEU A 168 19.21 -20.09 -14.96
CA LEU A 168 18.52 -19.04 -15.71
C LEU A 168 17.00 -19.23 -15.66
N GLN A 169 16.52 -20.44 -15.84
CA GLN A 169 15.08 -20.75 -15.77
C GLN A 169 14.49 -20.51 -14.37
N LEU A 170 15.17 -20.98 -13.34
CA LEU A 170 14.73 -20.82 -11.96
C LEU A 170 14.76 -19.35 -11.51
N ARG A 171 15.74 -18.56 -11.98
CA ARG A 171 15.79 -17.13 -11.71
C ARG A 171 14.60 -16.40 -12.32
N GLY A 172 14.23 -16.74 -13.55
CA GLY A 172 13.04 -16.17 -14.18
C GLY A 172 11.74 -16.49 -13.41
N ALA A 173 11.62 -17.71 -12.89
CA ALA A 173 10.47 -18.09 -12.07
C ALA A 173 10.44 -17.37 -10.71
N GLU A 174 11.60 -17.13 -10.10
CA GLU A 174 11.68 -16.31 -8.87
C GLU A 174 11.27 -14.87 -9.10
N LEU A 175 11.70 -14.27 -10.22
CA LEU A 175 11.32 -12.89 -10.60
C LEU A 175 9.80 -12.77 -10.82
N LEU A 176 9.21 -13.77 -11.49
CA LEU A 176 7.75 -13.81 -11.68
C LEU A 176 6.99 -13.97 -10.35
N ALA A 177 7.50 -14.80 -9.44
CA ALA A 177 6.91 -14.96 -8.10
C ALA A 177 7.03 -13.69 -7.25
N GLU A 178 8.17 -12.99 -7.30
CA GLU A 178 8.36 -11.70 -6.64
C GLU A 178 7.38 -10.64 -7.18
N ARG A 179 7.19 -10.59 -8.49
CA ARG A 179 6.20 -9.72 -9.12
C ARG A 179 4.78 -10.06 -8.68
N ALA A 180 4.41 -11.34 -8.64
CA ALA A 180 3.11 -11.77 -8.16
C ALA A 180 2.87 -11.32 -6.70
N GLN A 181 3.87 -11.42 -5.84
CA GLN A 181 3.81 -10.95 -4.46
C GLN A 181 3.64 -9.42 -4.38
N LEU A 182 4.36 -8.65 -5.21
CA LEU A 182 4.22 -7.20 -5.28
C LEU A 182 2.80 -6.78 -5.74
N ILE A 183 2.20 -7.56 -6.64
CA ILE A 183 0.80 -7.35 -7.08
C ILE A 183 -0.17 -7.59 -5.93
N LEU A 184 -0.01 -8.69 -5.19
CA LEU A 184 -0.83 -9.00 -4.02
C LEU A 184 -0.69 -7.94 -2.92
N ASP A 185 0.51 -7.41 -2.73
CA ASP A 185 0.80 -6.32 -1.79
C ASP A 185 0.36 -4.92 -2.28
N ASN A 186 -0.21 -4.82 -3.49
CA ASN A 186 -0.60 -3.57 -4.14
C ASN A 186 0.55 -2.55 -4.33
N LYS A 187 1.79 -3.05 -4.54
CA LYS A 187 3.02 -2.25 -4.66
C LYS A 187 3.58 -2.22 -6.09
N LEU A 188 2.72 -2.16 -7.09
CA LEU A 188 3.03 -2.29 -8.53
C LEU A 188 4.10 -1.33 -9.09
N THR A 189 4.39 -0.22 -8.41
CA THR A 189 5.36 0.81 -8.88
C THR A 189 6.82 0.46 -8.55
N LYS A 190 7.12 -0.70 -7.99
CA LYS A 190 8.46 -1.08 -7.52
C LYS A 190 9.07 -2.28 -8.24
N LEU A 191 8.70 -2.54 -9.49
CA LEU A 191 9.42 -3.54 -10.29
C LEU A 191 10.86 -3.08 -10.50
N ALA A 192 11.80 -3.85 -9.95
CA ALA A 192 13.25 -3.59 -10.06
C ALA A 192 13.89 -4.35 -11.22
N HIS A 193 13.13 -5.13 -12.01
CA HIS A 193 13.63 -5.96 -13.11
C HIS A 193 12.75 -5.83 -14.35
N ASP A 194 13.29 -6.22 -15.51
CA ASP A 194 12.55 -6.24 -16.77
C ASP A 194 11.65 -7.48 -16.81
N PRO A 195 10.35 -7.36 -17.17
CA PRO A 195 9.46 -8.50 -17.38
C PRO A 195 9.97 -9.51 -18.45
N ALA A 196 10.84 -9.08 -19.33
CA ALA A 196 11.47 -9.96 -20.33
C ALA A 196 12.37 -11.04 -19.71
N ASP A 197 12.86 -10.83 -18.47
CA ASP A 197 13.70 -11.79 -17.74
C ASP A 197 12.88 -12.84 -16.96
N GLU A 198 11.55 -12.71 -16.93
CA GLU A 198 10.66 -13.64 -16.24
C GLU A 198 10.41 -14.91 -17.05
N TRP A 199 10.18 -16.02 -16.36
CA TRP A 199 9.84 -17.31 -16.98
C TRP A 199 8.78 -18.05 -16.16
N PRO A 200 7.77 -18.72 -16.77
CA PRO A 200 7.54 -18.85 -18.23
C PRO A 200 6.98 -17.57 -18.85
N GLN A 201 7.52 -17.20 -19.98
CA GLN A 201 7.15 -15.99 -20.74
C GLN A 201 5.63 -15.83 -20.98
N PRO A 202 4.88 -16.90 -21.35
CA PRO A 202 3.43 -16.76 -21.52
C PRO A 202 2.69 -16.32 -20.26
N ALA A 203 3.16 -16.73 -19.06
CA ALA A 203 2.55 -16.31 -17.80
C ALA A 203 2.86 -14.84 -17.47
N SER A 204 4.09 -14.39 -17.73
CA SER A 204 4.48 -12.98 -17.61
C SER A 204 3.66 -12.08 -18.54
N GLN A 205 3.52 -12.46 -19.81
CA GLN A 205 2.71 -11.73 -20.79
C GLN A 205 1.21 -11.70 -20.43
N ALA A 206 0.65 -12.82 -19.93
CA ALA A 206 -0.73 -12.86 -19.45
C ALA A 206 -0.94 -11.92 -18.26
N LEU A 207 0.05 -11.85 -17.37
CA LEU A 207 0.04 -10.94 -16.22
C LEU A 207 0.08 -9.46 -16.67
N ASP A 208 0.94 -9.14 -17.65
CA ASP A 208 1.00 -7.80 -18.24
C ASP A 208 -0.32 -7.40 -18.88
N TYR A 209 -0.92 -8.30 -19.65
CA TYR A 209 -2.22 -8.08 -20.28
C TYR A 209 -3.31 -7.82 -19.23
N LEU A 210 -3.41 -8.67 -18.21
CA LEU A 210 -4.39 -8.51 -17.13
C LEU A 210 -4.19 -7.22 -16.32
N LEU A 211 -2.94 -6.84 -16.08
CA LEU A 211 -2.64 -5.59 -15.37
C LEU A 211 -2.99 -4.36 -16.20
N ALA A 212 -2.72 -4.40 -17.52
CA ALA A 212 -3.11 -3.33 -18.44
C ALA A 212 -4.64 -3.20 -18.53
N GLU A 213 -5.36 -4.31 -18.67
CA GLU A 213 -6.83 -4.33 -18.71
C GLU A 213 -7.44 -3.84 -17.38
N LEU A 214 -6.87 -4.27 -16.25
CA LEU A 214 -7.27 -3.78 -14.92
C LEU A 214 -7.02 -2.28 -14.75
N ALA A 215 -5.90 -1.78 -15.25
CA ALA A 215 -5.57 -0.36 -15.21
C ALA A 215 -6.53 0.47 -16.07
N ASP A 216 -6.87 -0.02 -17.26
CA ASP A 216 -7.83 0.64 -18.15
C ASP A 216 -9.26 0.60 -17.60
N ALA A 217 -9.70 -0.55 -17.08
CA ALA A 217 -11.00 -0.67 -16.42
C ALA A 217 -11.11 0.24 -15.17
N ARG A 218 -10.04 0.37 -14.38
CA ARG A 218 -9.98 1.31 -13.25
C ARG A 218 -10.04 2.77 -13.71
N LYS A 219 -9.36 3.09 -14.80
CA LYS A 219 -9.35 4.44 -15.39
C LYS A 219 -10.72 4.82 -15.95
N GLU A 220 -11.38 3.89 -16.63
CA GLU A 220 -12.72 4.06 -17.18
C GLU A 220 -13.76 4.20 -16.06
N ARG A 221 -13.69 3.36 -15.03
CA ARG A 221 -14.52 3.46 -13.83
C ARG A 221 -14.33 4.81 -13.11
N SER A 222 -13.09 5.27 -12.95
CA SER A 222 -12.82 6.58 -12.35
C SER A 222 -13.38 7.74 -13.19
N ARG A 223 -13.34 7.64 -14.52
CA ARG A 223 -13.98 8.62 -15.41
C ARG A 223 -15.50 8.61 -15.28
N PHE A 224 -16.08 7.41 -15.23
CA PHE A 224 -17.52 7.24 -15.07
C PHE A 224 -18.01 7.75 -13.70
N ASP A 225 -17.29 7.47 -12.62
CA ASP A 225 -17.62 7.95 -11.28
C ASP A 225 -17.53 9.48 -11.18
N ASN A 226 -16.52 10.10 -11.80
CA ASN A 226 -16.41 11.55 -11.88
C ASN A 226 -17.55 12.15 -12.75
N PHE A 227 -17.92 11.49 -13.84
CA PHE A 227 -19.03 11.91 -14.71
C PHE A 227 -20.37 11.85 -13.97
N ILE A 228 -20.65 10.78 -13.21
CA ILE A 228 -21.87 10.66 -12.41
C ILE A 228 -21.91 11.77 -11.35
N ARG A 229 -20.81 12.00 -10.63
CA ARG A 229 -20.74 13.03 -9.59
C ARG A 229 -21.01 14.43 -10.15
N SER A 230 -20.36 14.78 -11.26
CA SER A 230 -20.55 16.08 -11.90
C SER A 230 -21.96 16.24 -12.49
N ASN A 231 -22.57 15.19 -13.01
CA ASN A 231 -23.90 15.28 -13.59
C ASN A 231 -25.06 15.14 -12.57
N ALA A 232 -24.83 14.44 -11.45
CA ALA A 232 -25.87 14.25 -10.43
C ALA A 232 -26.03 15.46 -9.50
N PHE A 233 -24.94 16.17 -9.19
CA PHE A 233 -24.92 17.22 -8.17
C PHE A 233 -24.63 18.63 -8.68
N VAL A 234 -24.27 18.78 -9.96
CA VAL A 234 -23.89 20.05 -10.56
C VAL A 234 -24.94 20.51 -11.57
N ASP A 235 -25.25 21.78 -11.55
CA ASP A 235 -26.04 22.45 -12.60
C ASP A 235 -25.15 22.64 -13.84
N LYS A 236 -25.59 22.10 -14.98
CA LYS A 236 -24.81 22.07 -16.23
C LYS A 236 -24.52 23.46 -16.80
N MET A 237 -25.35 24.43 -16.53
CA MET A 237 -25.19 25.79 -17.08
C MET A 237 -24.24 26.64 -16.25
N THR A 238 -24.42 26.64 -14.93
CA THR A 238 -23.67 27.52 -14.04
C THR A 238 -22.44 26.84 -13.42
N GLY A 239 -22.37 25.50 -13.46
CA GLY A 239 -21.28 24.74 -12.86
C GLY A 239 -21.28 24.68 -11.32
N ILE A 240 -22.27 25.30 -10.67
CA ILE A 240 -22.46 25.24 -9.21
C ILE A 240 -23.31 24.04 -8.80
N GLY A 241 -23.49 23.80 -7.50
CA GLY A 241 -24.39 22.75 -7.00
C GLY A 241 -25.81 22.90 -7.57
N ASN A 242 -26.51 21.79 -7.79
CA ASN A 242 -27.93 21.78 -8.14
C ASN A 242 -28.81 21.66 -6.89
N ARG A 243 -30.15 21.63 -7.07
CA ARG A 243 -31.13 21.51 -5.97
C ARG A 243 -30.87 20.28 -5.10
N LEU A 244 -30.61 19.12 -5.72
CA LEU A 244 -30.36 17.89 -4.99
C LEU A 244 -29.11 18.00 -4.08
N PHE A 245 -28.07 18.65 -4.56
CA PHE A 245 -26.89 18.97 -3.75
C PHE A 245 -27.27 19.90 -2.58
N PHE A 246 -28.05 20.96 -2.84
CA PHE A 246 -28.46 21.88 -1.81
C PHE A 246 -29.29 21.21 -0.72
N ASP A 247 -30.30 20.43 -1.11
CA ASP A 247 -31.20 19.75 -0.17
C ASP A 247 -30.43 18.80 0.77
N ASN A 248 -29.52 18.02 0.22
CA ASN A 248 -28.66 17.16 1.02
C ASN A 248 -27.78 17.93 2.00
N ARG A 249 -27.30 19.11 1.59
CA ARG A 249 -26.45 19.95 2.42
C ARG A 249 -27.22 20.67 3.52
N LEU A 250 -28.39 21.14 3.20
CA LEU A 250 -29.29 21.76 4.19
C LEU A 250 -29.72 20.73 5.24
N GLU A 251 -30.12 19.53 4.81
CA GLU A 251 -30.45 18.44 5.73
C GLU A 251 -29.28 18.12 6.67
N SER A 252 -28.06 18.05 6.13
CA SER A 252 -26.86 17.83 6.94
C SER A 252 -26.64 18.94 7.95
N ALA A 253 -26.79 20.21 7.54
CA ALA A 253 -26.57 21.35 8.40
C ALA A 253 -27.61 21.45 9.54
N ILE A 254 -28.86 21.07 9.26
CA ILE A 254 -29.93 21.02 10.29
C ILE A 254 -29.67 19.89 11.30
N MET A 255 -29.22 18.73 10.81
CA MET A 255 -28.99 17.55 11.66
C MET A 255 -27.66 17.59 12.41
N GLU A 256 -26.76 18.49 12.07
CA GLU A 256 -25.48 18.63 12.74
C GLU A 256 -25.70 19.26 14.13
N ALA A 257 -25.67 18.44 15.18
CA ALA A 257 -25.86 18.87 16.57
C ALA A 257 -24.87 19.95 17.03
N SER A 258 -23.83 20.21 16.24
CA SER A 258 -22.82 21.24 16.44
C SER A 258 -23.20 22.62 15.90
N VAL A 259 -24.22 22.73 15.05
CA VAL A 259 -24.67 24.00 14.48
C VAL A 259 -25.85 24.52 15.29
N MET A 260 -25.65 25.57 16.08
CA MET A 260 -26.72 26.15 16.90
C MET A 260 -27.79 26.83 16.06
N SER A 261 -27.41 27.47 14.98
CA SER A 261 -28.32 28.15 14.05
C SER A 261 -27.61 28.45 12.74
N GLY A 262 -28.37 28.58 11.68
CA GLY A 262 -27.88 29.01 10.37
C GLY A 262 -28.98 29.65 9.56
N GLY A 263 -28.69 30.02 8.30
CA GLY A 263 -29.67 30.63 7.43
C GLY A 263 -29.70 30.04 6.03
N VAL A 264 -30.85 30.14 5.41
CA VAL A 264 -31.08 29.85 4.00
C VAL A 264 -31.55 31.12 3.30
N LEU A 265 -30.94 31.44 2.16
CA LEU A 265 -31.42 32.47 1.24
C LEU A 265 -31.87 31.80 -0.06
N LEU A 266 -33.10 32.05 -0.47
CA LEU A 266 -33.58 31.81 -1.83
C LEU A 266 -33.58 33.12 -2.60
N ILE A 267 -33.02 33.13 -3.81
CA ILE A 267 -32.78 34.32 -4.63
C ILE A 267 -33.42 34.10 -5.99
N GLU A 268 -34.39 34.87 -6.35
CA GLU A 268 -35.06 34.83 -7.65
C GLU A 268 -34.64 36.02 -8.50
N LEU A 269 -34.24 35.74 -9.74
CA LEU A 269 -34.05 36.76 -10.79
C LEU A 269 -35.25 36.73 -11.72
N ALA A 270 -36.25 37.56 -11.41
CA ALA A 270 -37.52 37.58 -12.11
C ALA A 270 -37.46 38.32 -13.46
N GLY A 271 -38.45 38.08 -14.32
CA GLY A 271 -38.59 38.76 -15.62
C GLY A 271 -37.77 38.17 -16.76
N LEU A 272 -36.94 37.16 -16.48
CA LEU A 272 -36.15 36.47 -17.51
C LEU A 272 -36.98 35.44 -18.29
N GLU A 273 -38.09 34.96 -17.73
CA GLU A 273 -38.98 33.99 -18.37
C GLU A 273 -39.86 34.63 -19.48
N GLU A 274 -40.06 35.94 -19.39
CA GLU A 274 -40.85 36.70 -20.36
C GLU A 274 -40.00 37.13 -21.57
N LEU A 275 -38.67 36.92 -21.51
CA LEU A 275 -37.78 37.28 -22.60
C LEU A 275 -37.84 36.24 -23.72
N ASP A 276 -37.90 36.72 -24.97
CA ASP A 276 -37.83 35.85 -26.13
C ASP A 276 -36.51 35.02 -26.13
N PRO A 277 -36.61 33.69 -26.09
CA PRO A 277 -35.40 32.82 -26.07
C PRO A 277 -34.52 33.01 -27.31
N GLU A 278 -35.07 33.34 -28.47
CA GLU A 278 -34.31 33.52 -29.70
C GLU A 278 -33.54 34.85 -29.74
N LEU A 279 -34.09 35.91 -29.14
CA LEU A 279 -33.49 37.25 -29.12
C LEU A 279 -32.58 37.46 -27.89
N ASN A 280 -33.03 37.01 -26.72
CA ASN A 280 -32.40 37.35 -25.45
C ASN A 280 -31.80 36.13 -24.68
N GLY A 281 -31.85 34.93 -25.26
CA GLY A 281 -31.42 33.69 -24.59
C GLY A 281 -29.96 33.71 -24.11
N ARG A 282 -29.05 34.35 -24.87
CA ARG A 282 -27.65 34.54 -24.44
C ARG A 282 -27.52 35.53 -23.30
N GLN A 283 -28.22 36.67 -23.38
CA GLN A 283 -28.18 37.69 -22.31
C GLN A 283 -28.71 37.16 -20.99
N SER A 284 -29.75 36.32 -21.02
CA SER A 284 -30.30 35.66 -19.83
C SER A 284 -29.30 34.66 -19.25
N GLN A 285 -28.61 33.91 -20.08
CA GLN A 285 -27.53 32.97 -19.63
C GLN A 285 -26.35 33.74 -19.04
N ASP A 286 -25.89 34.80 -19.69
CA ASP A 286 -24.78 35.62 -19.23
C ASP A 286 -25.12 36.27 -17.88
N LEU A 287 -26.33 36.78 -17.69
CA LEU A 287 -26.79 37.32 -16.41
C LEU A 287 -26.84 36.26 -15.30
N LEU A 288 -27.32 35.05 -15.59
CA LEU A 288 -27.33 33.95 -14.62
C LEU A 288 -25.92 33.54 -14.23
N MET A 289 -24.95 33.57 -15.17
CA MET A 289 -23.51 33.30 -14.88
C MET A 289 -22.91 34.43 -14.03
N GLU A 290 -23.22 35.67 -14.34
CA GLU A 290 -22.77 36.85 -13.57
C GLU A 290 -23.36 36.85 -12.16
N ALA A 291 -24.62 36.51 -12.02
CA ALA A 291 -25.29 36.35 -10.72
C ALA A 291 -24.63 35.21 -9.90
N SER A 292 -24.40 34.07 -10.52
CA SER A 292 -23.68 32.96 -9.89
C SER A 292 -22.30 33.38 -9.38
N ALA A 293 -21.55 34.16 -10.16
CA ALA A 293 -20.23 34.69 -9.75
C ALA A 293 -20.33 35.70 -8.60
N SER A 294 -21.37 36.57 -8.61
CA SER A 294 -21.63 37.52 -7.54
C SER A 294 -22.00 36.81 -6.22
N ILE A 295 -22.88 35.81 -6.29
CA ILE A 295 -23.26 34.99 -5.14
C ILE A 295 -22.03 34.21 -4.63
N ALA A 296 -21.22 33.66 -5.52
CA ALA A 296 -19.97 33.00 -5.14
C ALA A 296 -18.99 33.91 -4.38
N ALA A 297 -18.93 35.19 -4.78
CA ALA A 297 -18.09 36.17 -4.09
C ALA A 297 -18.61 36.48 -2.67
N PHE A 298 -19.94 36.46 -2.48
CA PHE A 298 -20.57 36.57 -1.17
C PHE A 298 -20.31 35.33 -0.32
N VAL A 299 -20.60 34.15 -0.84
CA VAL A 299 -20.42 32.86 -0.16
C VAL A 299 -18.98 32.68 0.34
N ARG A 300 -17.96 33.06 -0.46
CA ARG A 300 -16.55 32.96 -0.07
C ARG A 300 -16.18 33.76 1.19
N LYS A 301 -16.98 34.74 1.58
CA LYS A 301 -16.74 35.50 2.81
C LYS A 301 -17.21 34.79 4.08
N HIS A 302 -18.08 33.79 3.92
CA HIS A 302 -18.71 33.07 5.02
C HIS A 302 -18.21 31.62 5.05
N ASN A 303 -17.75 31.18 6.20
CA ASN A 303 -17.17 29.84 6.36
C ASN A 303 -18.27 28.77 6.32
N GLY A 304 -18.05 27.71 5.54
CA GLY A 304 -19.04 26.63 5.38
C GLY A 304 -20.25 27.00 4.53
N ALA A 305 -20.35 28.25 4.04
CA ALA A 305 -21.43 28.66 3.17
C ALA A 305 -21.31 28.04 1.77
N LEU A 306 -22.44 27.74 1.16
CA LEU A 306 -22.47 27.19 -0.20
C LEU A 306 -23.63 27.83 -1.01
N GLN A 307 -23.48 27.73 -2.33
CA GLN A 307 -24.52 28.14 -3.26
C GLN A 307 -24.93 26.97 -4.16
N ALA A 308 -26.17 27.02 -4.60
CA ALA A 308 -26.69 26.10 -5.59
C ALA A 308 -27.72 26.79 -6.50
N ARG A 309 -27.91 26.21 -7.68
CA ARG A 309 -29.05 26.57 -8.52
C ARG A 309 -30.25 25.73 -8.12
N TYR A 310 -31.23 26.36 -7.49
CA TYR A 310 -32.36 25.68 -6.88
C TYR A 310 -33.44 25.27 -7.91
N ALA A 311 -33.82 26.19 -8.76
CA ALA A 311 -34.73 25.94 -9.88
C ALA A 311 -34.63 27.08 -10.90
N GLY A 312 -34.70 26.80 -12.20
CA GLY A 312 -34.78 27.81 -13.26
C GLY A 312 -33.90 29.04 -13.04
N GLN A 313 -34.50 30.12 -12.53
CA GLN A 313 -33.87 31.41 -12.24
C GLN A 313 -33.67 31.65 -10.73
N VAL A 314 -33.88 30.58 -9.92
CA VAL A 314 -33.77 30.65 -8.46
C VAL A 314 -32.46 30.04 -8.02
N PHE A 315 -31.67 30.79 -7.26
CA PHE A 315 -30.47 30.33 -6.55
C PHE A 315 -30.79 30.11 -5.08
N ALA A 316 -30.07 29.20 -4.44
CA ALA A 316 -30.14 28.99 -3.01
C ALA A 316 -28.73 29.16 -2.40
N VAL A 317 -28.69 29.78 -1.23
CA VAL A 317 -27.47 29.94 -0.43
C VAL A 317 -27.72 29.40 0.96
N LEU A 318 -26.83 28.51 1.41
CA LEU A 318 -26.81 28.00 2.78
C LEU A 318 -25.70 28.73 3.55
N LEU A 319 -26.04 29.25 4.72
CA LEU A 319 -25.17 30.05 5.59
C LEU A 319 -25.13 29.42 6.99
N PRO A 320 -24.27 28.46 7.27
CA PRO A 320 -24.15 27.88 8.60
C PRO A 320 -23.63 28.89 9.62
N ASN A 321 -24.02 28.75 10.87
CA ASN A 321 -23.53 29.57 12.00
C ASN A 321 -23.76 31.07 11.84
N MET A 322 -24.88 31.46 11.23
CA MET A 322 -25.30 32.85 11.11
C MET A 322 -26.42 33.18 12.11
N SER A 323 -26.30 34.33 12.76
CA SER A 323 -27.36 34.91 13.56
C SER A 323 -28.37 35.64 12.67
N GLU A 324 -29.56 35.93 13.20
CA GLU A 324 -30.61 36.64 12.48
C GLU A 324 -30.13 38.03 12.00
N SER A 325 -29.43 38.79 12.84
CA SER A 325 -28.88 40.10 12.46
C SER A 325 -27.84 39.99 11.32
N GLU A 326 -26.96 38.99 11.34
CA GLU A 326 -25.99 38.73 10.26
C GLU A 326 -26.72 38.32 8.96
N MET A 327 -27.85 37.63 9.08
CA MET A 327 -28.70 37.22 7.96
C MET A 327 -29.37 38.43 7.26
N VAL A 328 -29.87 39.38 8.06
CA VAL A 328 -30.42 40.67 7.57
C VAL A 328 -29.37 41.46 6.81
N ASP A 329 -28.19 41.61 7.39
CA ASP A 329 -27.08 42.34 6.76
C ASP A 329 -26.61 41.63 5.48
N GLY A 330 -26.48 40.31 5.53
CA GLY A 330 -26.09 39.48 4.39
C GLY A 330 -27.09 39.56 3.24
N ALA A 331 -28.39 39.43 3.52
CA ALA A 331 -29.44 39.53 2.53
C ALA A 331 -29.44 40.91 1.87
N SER A 332 -29.33 41.99 2.68
CA SER A 332 -29.27 43.39 2.16
C SER A 332 -28.04 43.60 1.28
N GLN A 333 -26.85 43.11 1.69
CA GLN A 333 -25.63 43.24 0.91
C GLN A 333 -25.73 42.49 -0.41
N LEU A 334 -26.21 41.25 -0.38
CA LEU A 334 -26.33 40.41 -1.57
C LEU A 334 -27.34 40.96 -2.53
N HIS A 335 -28.50 41.43 -2.04
CA HIS A 335 -29.51 42.09 -2.83
C HIS A 335 -28.93 43.29 -3.61
N LYS A 336 -28.23 44.21 -2.94
CA LYS A 336 -27.59 45.36 -3.58
C LYS A 336 -26.54 44.97 -4.63
N SER A 337 -25.84 43.85 -4.42
CA SER A 337 -24.85 43.39 -5.39
C SER A 337 -25.51 42.83 -6.66
N LEU A 338 -26.63 42.12 -6.52
CA LEU A 338 -27.37 41.54 -7.63
C LEU A 338 -28.13 42.61 -8.46
N GLN A 339 -28.59 43.68 -7.84
CA GLN A 339 -29.18 44.81 -8.59
C GLN A 339 -28.19 45.50 -9.53
N ARG A 340 -26.89 45.45 -9.25
CA ARG A 340 -25.80 46.09 -10.02
C ARG A 340 -25.28 45.26 -11.19
N LEU A 341 -25.86 44.09 -11.43
CA LEU A 341 -25.49 43.24 -12.56
C LEU A 341 -25.90 43.85 -13.89
N HIS A 342 -25.38 43.31 -14.98
CA HIS A 342 -25.71 43.76 -16.34
C HIS A 342 -27.05 43.16 -16.77
N TRP A 343 -28.15 43.86 -16.43
CA TRP A 343 -29.49 43.42 -16.76
C TRP A 343 -29.81 43.67 -18.23
N PRO A 344 -30.57 42.77 -18.91
CA PRO A 344 -31.11 43.03 -20.25
C PRO A 344 -31.99 44.28 -20.24
N GLU A 345 -31.97 45.09 -21.31
CA GLU A 345 -32.73 46.33 -21.42
C GLU A 345 -34.24 46.15 -21.22
N ALA A 346 -34.77 44.98 -21.53
CA ALA A 346 -36.18 44.62 -21.36
C ALA A 346 -36.60 44.35 -19.91
N VAL A 347 -35.64 44.17 -18.98
CA VAL A 347 -35.92 43.85 -17.57
C VAL A 347 -35.54 45.04 -16.69
N ASN A 348 -36.47 45.51 -15.89
CA ASN A 348 -36.18 46.56 -14.92
C ASN A 348 -35.54 45.96 -13.66
N PRO A 349 -34.26 46.28 -13.33
CA PRO A 349 -33.57 45.78 -12.13
C PRO A 349 -34.31 46.06 -10.82
N ASP A 350 -35.08 47.15 -10.77
CA ASP A 350 -35.85 47.56 -9.58
C ASP A 350 -37.08 46.67 -9.29
N THR A 351 -37.40 45.75 -10.18
CA THR A 351 -38.53 44.81 -10.01
C THR A 351 -38.12 43.36 -10.32
N ALA A 352 -36.84 43.07 -10.36
CA ALA A 352 -36.34 41.80 -10.86
C ALA A 352 -35.58 40.96 -9.83
N VAL A 353 -35.17 41.49 -8.68
CA VAL A 353 -34.39 40.77 -7.67
C VAL A 353 -35.20 40.59 -6.39
N TYR A 354 -35.52 39.35 -6.05
CA TYR A 354 -36.23 39.00 -4.82
C TYR A 354 -35.43 38.01 -4.00
N LEU A 355 -35.32 38.21 -2.68
CA LEU A 355 -34.67 37.32 -1.75
C LEU A 355 -35.62 36.91 -0.63
N GLY A 356 -35.76 35.61 -0.41
CA GLY A 356 -36.41 35.06 0.77
C GLY A 356 -35.34 34.52 1.72
N ALA A 357 -35.37 34.97 2.97
CA ALA A 357 -34.45 34.54 4.02
C ALA A 357 -35.19 33.79 5.11
N VAL A 358 -34.58 32.74 5.64
CA VAL A 358 -35.06 32.01 6.81
C VAL A 358 -33.89 31.59 7.68
N CYS A 359 -34.07 31.70 9.00
CA CYS A 359 -33.14 31.13 9.96
C CYS A 359 -33.59 29.71 10.38
N TYR A 360 -32.68 28.75 10.39
CA TYR A 360 -32.92 27.39 10.91
C TYR A 360 -32.14 27.15 12.20
N GLN A 361 -32.65 26.22 12.99
CA GLN A 361 -31.99 25.73 14.21
C GLN A 361 -31.78 24.21 14.11
N ALA A 362 -30.91 23.68 14.96
CA ALA A 362 -30.80 22.23 15.13
C ALA A 362 -32.19 21.64 15.45
N GLU A 363 -32.50 20.47 14.90
CA GLU A 363 -33.78 19.77 15.04
C GLU A 363 -34.96 20.32 14.19
N ASP A 364 -34.78 21.40 13.43
CA ASP A 364 -35.79 21.79 12.44
C ASP A 364 -35.96 20.68 11.37
N SER A 365 -37.16 20.56 10.81
CA SER A 365 -37.42 19.67 9.68
C SER A 365 -36.95 20.31 8.37
N LEU A 366 -36.25 19.55 7.52
CA LEU A 366 -35.84 19.99 6.18
C LEU A 366 -37.00 20.60 5.41
N LEU A 367 -38.14 19.89 5.37
CA LEU A 367 -39.34 20.35 4.67
C LEU A 367 -39.84 21.69 5.21
N LYS A 368 -39.85 21.85 6.55
CA LYS A 368 -40.30 23.08 7.19
C LYS A 368 -39.42 24.28 6.81
N VAL A 369 -38.10 24.11 6.84
CA VAL A 369 -37.13 25.16 6.47
C VAL A 369 -37.26 25.53 4.99
N GLN A 370 -37.48 24.55 4.11
CA GLN A 370 -37.73 24.80 2.69
C GLN A 370 -39.04 25.55 2.45
N GLU A 371 -40.15 25.14 3.07
CA GLU A 371 -41.43 25.81 2.99
C GLU A 371 -41.38 27.26 3.50
N GLU A 372 -40.70 27.48 4.63
CA GLU A 372 -40.50 28.81 5.20
C GLU A 372 -39.66 29.71 4.27
N ALA A 373 -38.60 29.16 3.64
CA ALA A 373 -37.77 29.89 2.68
C ALA A 373 -38.54 30.24 1.38
N GLU A 374 -39.33 29.30 0.88
CA GLU A 374 -40.21 29.56 -0.29
C GLU A 374 -41.31 30.57 0.03
N LEU A 375 -41.90 30.52 1.23
CA LEU A 375 -42.85 31.54 1.72
C LEU A 375 -42.20 32.92 1.84
N ALA A 376 -40.97 32.98 2.38
CA ALA A 376 -40.21 34.22 2.46
C ALA A 376 -39.97 34.83 1.06
N LEU A 377 -39.56 34.01 0.10
CA LEU A 377 -39.35 34.45 -1.28
C LEU A 377 -40.65 34.95 -1.93
N LYS A 378 -41.74 34.23 -1.74
CA LYS A 378 -43.07 34.63 -2.21
C LYS A 378 -43.49 35.94 -1.58
N SER A 379 -43.25 36.14 -0.28
CA SER A 379 -43.57 37.40 0.43
C SER A 379 -42.73 38.55 -0.11
N ALA A 380 -41.42 38.36 -0.38
CA ALA A 380 -40.61 39.38 -1.03
C ALA A 380 -41.18 39.79 -2.40
N ARG A 381 -41.64 38.84 -3.19
CA ARG A 381 -42.24 39.09 -4.52
C ARG A 381 -43.57 39.82 -4.43
N LEU A 382 -44.40 39.54 -3.42
CA LEU A 382 -45.70 40.19 -3.22
C LEU A 382 -45.59 41.67 -2.82
N GLN A 383 -44.42 42.13 -2.38
CA GLN A 383 -44.18 43.55 -2.08
C GLN A 383 -44.20 44.46 -3.33
N GLY A 384 -44.14 43.87 -4.53
CA GLY A 384 -44.25 44.58 -5.81
C GLY A 384 -43.06 45.46 -6.20
N HIS A 385 -42.01 45.45 -5.44
CA HIS A 385 -40.73 46.11 -5.71
C HIS A 385 -39.59 45.16 -5.28
N THR A 386 -38.42 45.31 -5.88
CA THR A 386 -37.27 44.50 -5.55
C THR A 386 -36.96 44.61 -4.05
N GLY A 387 -36.65 43.48 -3.42
CA GLY A 387 -36.44 43.49 -1.99
C GLY A 387 -36.13 42.09 -1.44
N TRP A 388 -35.93 42.06 -0.17
CA TRP A 388 -35.73 40.80 0.57
C TRP A 388 -36.74 40.76 1.72
N PHE A 389 -37.11 39.52 2.13
CA PHE A 389 -38.01 39.24 3.23
C PHE A 389 -37.40 38.17 4.12
N LEU A 390 -37.31 38.43 5.44
CA LEU A 390 -36.93 37.46 6.44
C LEU A 390 -38.19 36.83 7.05
N TYR A 391 -38.27 35.50 7.02
CA TYR A 391 -39.33 34.78 7.72
C TYR A 391 -39.05 34.82 9.22
N GLU A 392 -39.86 35.58 9.97
CA GLU A 392 -39.76 35.70 11.43
C GLU A 392 -40.36 34.44 12.08
N LYS A 393 -39.54 33.58 12.65
CA LYS A 393 -39.99 32.55 13.58
C LYS A 393 -40.30 33.22 14.90
N GLN A 394 -41.46 32.91 15.53
CA GLN A 394 -41.66 33.23 16.94
C GLN A 394 -40.68 32.43 17.77
N LEU A 395 -39.50 32.99 17.98
CA LEU A 395 -38.41 32.36 18.73
C LEU A 395 -38.48 32.81 20.18
N ASP A 396 -38.36 31.85 21.09
CA ASP A 396 -38.04 32.15 22.50
C ASP A 396 -36.68 32.88 22.57
N GLU A 397 -36.73 34.17 22.94
CA GLU A 397 -35.59 35.12 22.92
C GLU A 397 -34.39 34.70 23.83
N GLU A 398 -34.50 33.65 24.64
CA GLU A 398 -33.48 33.34 25.65
C GLU A 398 -32.23 32.61 25.18
N GLN A 399 -32.20 32.02 23.97
CA GLN A 399 -31.05 31.23 23.52
C GLN A 399 -30.15 31.90 22.48
N SER A 400 -30.56 32.97 21.83
CA SER A 400 -29.95 33.45 20.59
C SER A 400 -28.80 34.48 20.70
N SER A 401 -28.47 35.02 21.85
CA SER A 401 -27.53 36.15 21.91
C SER A 401 -26.43 36.07 22.96
N LYS A 402 -25.63 35.00 22.91
CA LYS A 402 -24.27 35.16 23.44
C LYS A 402 -23.48 35.95 22.38
N GLY A 403 -23.44 37.29 22.51
CA GLY A 403 -22.69 38.13 21.57
C GLY A 403 -21.21 37.72 21.45
N THR A 404 -20.59 38.06 20.33
CA THR A 404 -19.18 37.74 20.02
C THR A 404 -18.20 38.06 21.16
N VAL A 405 -18.48 39.08 21.94
CA VAL A 405 -17.67 39.46 23.12
C VAL A 405 -17.74 38.38 24.21
N ARG A 406 -18.91 37.83 24.49
CA ARG A 406 -19.06 36.77 25.52
C ARG A 406 -18.35 35.50 25.09
N TRP A 407 -18.47 35.09 23.83
CA TRP A 407 -17.72 33.96 23.27
C TRP A 407 -16.21 34.19 23.34
N ARG A 408 -15.74 35.39 23.00
CA ARG A 408 -14.32 35.74 23.10
C ARG A 408 -13.81 35.63 24.53
N THR A 409 -14.58 36.11 25.50
CA THR A 409 -14.23 36.02 26.93
C THR A 409 -14.23 34.57 27.41
N LEU A 410 -15.26 33.77 27.07
CA LEU A 410 -15.36 32.37 27.46
C LEU A 410 -14.18 31.56 26.88
N ILE A 411 -13.99 31.60 25.56
CA ILE A 411 -12.95 30.82 24.89
C ILE A 411 -11.54 31.30 25.32
N GLY A 412 -11.33 32.62 25.40
CA GLY A 412 -10.05 33.18 25.86
C GLY A 412 -9.69 32.71 27.26
N ARG A 413 -10.64 32.73 28.18
CA ARG A 413 -10.46 32.21 29.54
C ARG A 413 -10.12 30.71 29.55
N ARG A 414 -10.82 29.89 28.73
CA ARG A 414 -10.52 28.45 28.66
C ARG A 414 -9.14 28.16 28.07
N ILE A 415 -8.66 29.00 27.15
CA ILE A 415 -7.30 28.91 26.63
C ILE A 415 -6.28 29.23 27.73
N GLU A 416 -6.49 30.32 28.49
CA GLU A 416 -5.60 30.74 29.59
C GLU A 416 -5.55 29.72 30.72
N GLU A 417 -6.68 29.15 31.10
CA GLU A 417 -6.83 28.13 32.15
C GLU A 417 -6.39 26.73 31.71
N HIS A 418 -6.02 26.50 30.44
CA HIS A 418 -5.81 25.18 29.82
C HIS A 418 -7.02 24.24 30.00
N GLY A 419 -8.21 24.84 30.08
CA GLY A 419 -9.50 24.20 30.39
C GLY A 419 -10.16 23.55 29.18
N ILE A 420 -9.39 22.77 28.40
CA ILE A 420 -9.87 21.96 27.29
C ILE A 420 -9.91 20.50 27.72
N ASP A 421 -11.06 19.88 27.58
CA ASP A 421 -11.21 18.46 27.82
C ASP A 421 -11.02 17.69 26.51
N PHE A 422 -10.27 16.58 26.57
CA PHE A 422 -10.06 15.68 25.48
C PHE A 422 -10.93 14.44 25.59
N TYR A 423 -11.51 14.07 24.48
CA TYR A 423 -12.22 12.82 24.29
C TYR A 423 -11.57 12.04 23.16
N VAL A 424 -11.60 10.73 23.23
CA VAL A 424 -11.11 9.85 22.16
C VAL A 424 -12.25 9.00 21.66
N GLN A 425 -12.35 8.90 20.34
CA GLN A 425 -13.27 8.00 19.68
C GLN A 425 -12.50 7.07 18.75
N PRO A 426 -12.67 5.75 18.87
CA PRO A 426 -11.93 4.80 18.04
C PRO A 426 -12.46 4.76 16.60
N VAL A 427 -11.52 4.61 15.65
CA VAL A 427 -11.80 4.26 14.27
C VAL A 427 -11.46 2.79 14.08
N GLN A 428 -12.43 1.97 13.67
CA GLN A 428 -12.31 0.51 13.59
C GLN A 428 -12.68 -0.02 12.22
N GLN A 429 -12.11 -1.16 11.84
CA GLN A 429 -12.50 -1.85 10.60
C GLN A 429 -13.80 -2.65 10.78
N GLU A 430 -13.99 -3.21 11.95
CA GLU A 430 -15.21 -3.91 12.38
C GLU A 430 -15.45 -3.64 13.85
N ARG A 431 -16.71 -3.81 14.30
CA ARG A 431 -17.07 -3.61 15.69
C ARG A 431 -16.28 -4.54 16.61
N GLU A 432 -15.74 -3.99 17.70
CA GLU A 432 -14.96 -4.72 18.72
C GLU A 432 -13.62 -5.30 18.24
N GLN A 433 -13.13 -4.88 17.07
CA GLN A 433 -11.83 -5.28 16.54
C GLN A 433 -10.72 -4.26 16.82
N VAL A 434 -9.53 -4.55 16.29
CA VAL A 434 -8.35 -3.70 16.47
C VAL A 434 -8.64 -2.26 16.01
N VAL A 435 -8.40 -1.32 16.91
CA VAL A 435 -8.50 0.13 16.66
C VAL A 435 -7.37 0.54 15.73
N LEU A 436 -7.70 1.15 14.59
CA LEU A 436 -6.74 1.65 13.62
C LEU A 436 -6.11 2.98 14.04
N GLN A 437 -6.93 3.85 14.59
CA GLN A 437 -6.56 5.17 15.11
C GLN A 437 -7.60 5.64 16.12
N GLN A 438 -7.23 6.61 16.92
CA GLN A 438 -8.12 7.30 17.85
C GLN A 438 -8.27 8.75 17.41
N ASP A 439 -9.50 9.19 17.22
CA ASP A 439 -9.79 10.59 16.96
C ASP A 439 -9.84 11.36 18.26
N LEU A 440 -9.07 12.44 18.30
CA LEU A 440 -9.06 13.35 19.43
C LEU A 440 -10.13 14.42 19.23
N LEU A 441 -11.11 14.43 20.09
CA LEU A 441 -12.20 15.40 20.12
C LEU A 441 -11.99 16.35 21.29
N ILE A 442 -12.19 17.65 21.04
CA ILE A 442 -12.04 18.66 22.09
C ILE A 442 -13.40 19.17 22.56
N ARG A 443 -13.50 19.45 23.84
CA ARG A 443 -14.68 20.05 24.46
C ARG A 443 -14.25 21.11 25.47
N ILE A 444 -15.12 22.10 25.69
CA ILE A 444 -14.96 23.13 26.71
C ILE A 444 -16.23 23.22 27.56
N HIS A 445 -16.16 23.78 28.75
CA HIS A 445 -17.31 24.02 29.59
C HIS A 445 -17.71 25.49 29.51
N ASP A 446 -19.02 25.77 29.45
CA ASP A 446 -19.53 27.12 29.60
C ASP A 446 -19.46 27.62 31.04
N GLU A 447 -19.95 28.83 31.30
CA GLU A 447 -19.97 29.43 32.64
C GLU A 447 -20.90 28.70 33.62
N GLN A 448 -21.83 27.89 33.12
CA GLN A 448 -22.79 27.09 33.88
C GLN A 448 -22.30 25.63 34.05
N GLY A 449 -21.09 25.32 33.60
CA GLY A 449 -20.52 23.97 33.65
C GLY A 449 -21.07 23.00 32.61
N ARG A 450 -21.83 23.48 31.60
CA ARG A 450 -22.32 22.64 30.52
C ARG A 450 -21.20 22.41 29.49
N GLU A 451 -21.11 21.20 29.03
CA GLU A 451 -20.13 20.79 28.03
C GLU A 451 -20.53 21.30 26.64
N LEU A 452 -19.58 21.92 25.96
CA LEU A 452 -19.73 22.42 24.59
C LEU A 452 -18.79 21.66 23.65
N GLN A 453 -19.35 21.10 22.58
CA GLN A 453 -18.61 20.41 21.56
C GLN A 453 -17.86 21.37 20.63
N ALA A 454 -16.79 20.89 19.97
CA ALA A 454 -15.97 21.69 19.06
C ALA A 454 -16.78 22.38 17.96
N GLY A 455 -17.76 21.71 17.36
CA GLY A 455 -18.62 22.28 16.35
C GLY A 455 -19.37 23.53 16.77
N VAL A 456 -19.68 23.67 18.07
CA VAL A 456 -20.36 24.85 18.62
C VAL A 456 -19.38 26.01 18.84
N PHE A 457 -18.23 25.77 19.46
CA PHE A 457 -17.33 26.86 19.85
C PHE A 457 -16.26 27.21 18.83
N MET A 458 -15.85 26.28 17.92
CA MET A 458 -14.81 26.56 16.90
C MET A 458 -15.20 27.67 15.93
N PRO A 459 -16.45 27.73 15.39
CA PRO A 459 -16.89 28.86 14.57
C PRO A 459 -16.87 30.19 15.35
N MET A 460 -17.17 30.16 16.64
CA MET A 460 -17.13 31.34 17.50
C MET A 460 -15.68 31.75 17.81
N ALA A 461 -14.77 30.77 17.99
CA ALA A 461 -13.33 31.04 18.11
C ALA A 461 -12.78 31.71 16.85
N GLU A 462 -13.22 31.29 15.66
CA GLU A 462 -12.84 31.90 14.38
C GLU A 462 -13.33 33.36 14.32
N LYS A 463 -14.61 33.62 14.56
CA LYS A 463 -15.19 34.98 14.60
C LYS A 463 -14.50 35.89 15.64
N ALA A 464 -14.09 35.31 16.77
CA ALA A 464 -13.40 36.02 17.84
C ALA A 464 -11.89 36.21 17.58
N GLY A 465 -11.32 35.59 16.52
CA GLY A 465 -9.88 35.64 16.23
C GLY A 465 -9.02 34.79 17.17
N LEU A 466 -9.60 33.75 17.79
CA LEU A 466 -8.96 32.90 18.80
C LEU A 466 -8.56 31.52 18.26
N LEU A 467 -8.68 31.23 16.95
CA LEU A 467 -8.32 29.94 16.37
C LEU A 467 -6.83 29.61 16.58
N LEU A 468 -5.94 30.55 16.30
CA LEU A 468 -4.50 30.32 16.39
C LEU A 468 -4.03 29.94 17.82
N PRO A 469 -4.38 30.70 18.89
CA PRO A 469 -4.01 30.32 20.25
C PRO A 469 -4.69 29.02 20.69
N LEU A 470 -5.91 28.74 20.22
CA LEU A 470 -6.62 27.50 20.53
C LEU A 470 -5.94 26.28 19.88
N ASP A 471 -5.68 26.35 18.57
CA ASP A 471 -4.98 25.27 17.84
C ASP A 471 -3.57 25.02 18.43
N ARG A 472 -2.89 26.08 18.87
CA ARG A 472 -1.60 25.95 19.52
C ARG A 472 -1.68 25.19 20.83
N LEU A 473 -2.65 25.52 21.67
CA LEU A 473 -2.85 24.84 22.96
C LEU A 473 -3.21 23.35 22.75
N VAL A 474 -4.13 23.08 21.83
CA VAL A 474 -4.56 21.71 21.52
C VAL A 474 -3.39 20.89 20.96
N ALA A 475 -2.61 21.47 20.05
CA ALA A 475 -1.44 20.80 19.48
C ALA A 475 -0.36 20.54 20.53
N GLU A 476 -0.08 21.49 21.43
CA GLU A 476 0.89 21.36 22.52
C GLU A 476 0.52 20.23 23.47
N GLN A 477 -0.74 20.19 23.91
CA GLN A 477 -1.24 19.11 24.78
C GLN A 477 -1.23 17.75 24.07
N THR A 478 -1.58 17.69 22.77
CA THR A 478 -1.53 16.45 21.99
C THR A 478 -0.11 15.94 21.82
N LEU A 479 0.87 16.81 21.55
CA LEU A 479 2.28 16.43 21.48
C LEU A 479 2.82 15.95 22.84
N GLY A 480 2.37 16.57 23.94
CA GLY A 480 2.64 16.12 25.32
C GLY A 480 2.12 14.71 25.56
N LEU A 481 0.88 14.44 25.14
CA LEU A 481 0.26 13.12 25.23
C LEU A 481 1.03 12.05 24.42
N LEU A 482 1.46 12.38 23.20
CA LEU A 482 2.24 11.48 22.35
C LEU A 482 3.61 11.13 22.94
N ARG A 483 4.24 12.06 23.68
CA ARG A 483 5.51 11.82 24.38
C ARG A 483 5.35 10.82 25.54
N GLN A 484 4.21 10.83 26.21
CA GLN A 484 3.93 9.96 27.38
C GLN A 484 3.47 8.55 26.98
N ARG A 485 2.87 8.40 25.79
CA ARG A 485 2.34 7.11 25.33
C ARG A 485 3.45 6.18 24.83
N SER A 486 3.31 4.89 25.10
CA SER A 486 4.22 3.85 24.62
C SER A 486 4.27 3.81 23.08
N GLU A 487 5.38 3.33 22.49
CA GLU A 487 5.54 3.21 21.04
C GLU A 487 4.52 2.27 20.39
N GLN A 488 3.92 1.38 21.12
CA GLN A 488 2.89 0.43 20.66
C GLN A 488 1.46 1.02 20.72
N SER A 489 1.30 2.27 21.17
CA SER A 489 -0.02 2.90 21.28
C SER A 489 -0.60 3.20 19.89
N CYS A 490 -1.93 3.14 19.81
CA CYS A 490 -2.68 3.47 18.61
C CYS A 490 -2.41 4.93 18.15
N PRO A 491 -2.30 5.20 16.83
CA PRO A 491 -2.18 6.55 16.30
C PRO A 491 -3.32 7.46 16.76
N ILE A 492 -3.01 8.74 16.96
CA ILE A 492 -3.99 9.77 17.36
C ILE A 492 -4.14 10.77 16.22
N SER A 493 -5.38 11.14 15.90
CA SER A 493 -5.65 12.23 14.98
C SER A 493 -5.89 13.55 15.73
N LEU A 494 -5.27 14.61 15.21
CA LEU A 494 -5.40 15.98 15.68
C LEU A 494 -5.96 16.84 14.56
N THR A 495 -7.12 17.46 14.78
CA THR A 495 -7.69 18.42 13.84
C THR A 495 -7.05 19.79 14.01
N LEU A 496 -6.58 20.38 12.91
CA LEU A 496 -6.02 21.74 12.86
C LEU A 496 -6.75 22.59 11.83
N CYS A 497 -6.83 23.89 12.09
CA CYS A 497 -7.31 24.85 11.10
C CYS A 497 -6.21 25.17 10.07
N ALA A 498 -6.56 25.19 8.77
CA ALA A 498 -5.62 25.55 7.73
C ALA A 498 -5.02 26.94 7.93
N GLN A 499 -5.79 27.90 8.45
CA GLN A 499 -5.33 29.24 8.77
C GLN A 499 -4.21 29.24 9.80
N SER A 500 -4.32 28.41 10.85
CA SER A 500 -3.29 28.26 11.86
C SER A 500 -2.03 27.61 11.27
N LEU A 501 -2.21 26.58 10.45
CA LEU A 501 -1.10 25.91 9.77
C LEU A 501 -0.37 26.83 8.77
N LEU A 502 -1.04 27.80 8.18
CA LEU A 502 -0.45 28.81 7.29
C LEU A 502 0.23 29.96 8.04
N HIS A 503 0.01 30.11 9.34
CA HIS A 503 0.65 31.15 10.15
C HIS A 503 2.11 30.83 10.42
N ARG A 504 3.03 31.72 10.04
CA ARG A 504 4.50 31.47 10.06
C ARG A 504 5.05 31.06 11.43
N GLU A 505 4.60 31.71 12.50
CA GLU A 505 5.07 31.41 13.87
C GLU A 505 4.58 30.05 14.35
N PHE A 506 3.32 29.71 14.07
CA PHE A 506 2.75 28.42 14.39
C PHE A 506 3.46 27.29 13.63
N GLN A 507 3.70 27.45 12.31
CA GLN A 507 4.47 26.51 11.51
C GLN A 507 5.86 26.27 12.10
N ARG A 508 6.58 27.35 12.38
CA ARG A 508 7.96 27.26 12.89
C ARG A 508 8.00 26.52 14.22
N TRP A 509 7.09 26.83 15.11
CA TRP A 509 6.96 26.16 16.39
C TRP A 509 6.59 24.68 16.22
N LEU A 510 5.53 24.36 15.47
CA LEU A 510 5.06 23.00 15.28
C LEU A 510 6.14 22.11 14.63
N PHE A 511 6.79 22.61 13.59
CA PHE A 511 7.84 21.87 12.90
C PHE A 511 9.09 21.66 13.78
N PHE A 512 9.43 22.63 14.61
CA PHE A 512 10.52 22.51 15.57
C PHE A 512 10.23 21.43 16.62
N ASP A 513 9.03 21.42 17.20
CA ASP A 513 8.61 20.44 18.19
C ASP A 513 8.54 19.02 17.59
N LEU A 514 7.99 18.88 16.38
CA LEU A 514 7.96 17.61 15.65
C LEU A 514 9.36 17.11 15.27
N PHE A 515 10.27 18.02 14.93
CA PHE A 515 11.66 17.66 14.60
C PHE A 515 12.42 17.09 15.81
N GLN A 516 12.07 17.51 17.02
CA GLN A 516 12.68 17.00 18.25
C GLN A 516 12.15 15.61 18.65
N LEU A 517 11.01 15.18 18.10
CA LEU A 517 10.43 13.87 18.40
C LEU A 517 11.05 12.77 17.52
N PRO A 518 11.17 11.54 18.03
CA PRO A 518 11.51 10.39 17.23
C PRO A 518 10.54 10.24 16.05
N ARG A 519 11.03 9.81 14.90
CA ARG A 519 10.18 9.58 13.72
C ARG A 519 9.06 8.57 14.00
N SER A 520 9.32 7.52 14.79
CA SER A 520 8.32 6.55 15.24
C SER A 520 7.16 7.20 16.02
N THR A 521 7.43 8.27 16.76
CA THR A 521 6.39 9.06 17.45
C THR A 521 5.58 9.89 16.46
N ASN A 522 6.24 10.57 15.51
CA ASN A 522 5.55 11.36 14.49
C ASN A 522 4.67 10.51 13.58
N GLU A 523 5.06 9.27 13.28
CA GLU A 523 4.26 8.33 12.49
C GLU A 523 2.95 7.93 13.18
N ARG A 524 2.82 8.19 14.48
CA ARG A 524 1.57 8.01 15.24
C ARG A 524 0.70 9.25 15.32
N LEU A 525 1.17 10.39 14.82
CA LEU A 525 0.39 11.61 14.69
C LEU A 525 -0.26 11.70 13.33
N ILE A 526 -1.59 11.80 13.31
CA ILE A 526 -2.39 12.04 12.12
C ILE A 526 -2.91 13.47 12.19
N LEU A 527 -2.43 14.33 11.30
CA LEU A 527 -2.91 15.71 11.20
C LEU A 527 -4.10 15.77 10.26
N GLN A 528 -5.21 16.29 10.76
CA GLN A 528 -6.50 16.30 10.10
C GLN A 528 -6.90 17.72 9.73
N LEU A 529 -7.33 17.93 8.48
CA LEU A 529 -7.81 19.19 7.94
C LEU A 529 -9.15 18.99 7.24
N SER A 530 -10.05 19.95 7.29
CA SER A 530 -11.31 19.83 6.54
C SER A 530 -11.13 20.01 5.02
N GLU A 531 -11.89 19.26 4.21
CA GLU A 531 -11.84 19.34 2.75
C GLU A 531 -12.03 20.78 2.24
N ALA A 532 -12.99 21.49 2.79
CA ALA A 532 -13.29 22.88 2.42
C ALA A 532 -12.11 23.83 2.65
N GLN A 533 -11.36 23.65 3.75
CA GLN A 533 -10.17 24.47 4.03
C GLN A 533 -9.01 24.10 3.11
N VAL A 534 -8.82 22.81 2.83
CA VAL A 534 -7.75 22.31 1.93
C VAL A 534 -7.98 22.82 0.51
N THR A 535 -9.20 22.77 0.02
CA THR A 535 -9.54 23.27 -1.33
C THR A 535 -9.41 24.78 -1.44
N ARG A 536 -9.84 25.51 -0.40
CA ARG A 536 -9.71 26.98 -0.33
C ARG A 536 -8.26 27.46 -0.34
N HIS A 537 -7.37 26.76 0.37
CA HIS A 537 -5.98 27.13 0.55
C HIS A 537 -4.98 26.21 -0.16
N TYR A 538 -5.43 25.54 -1.23
CA TYR A 538 -4.73 24.46 -1.93
C TYR A 538 -3.25 24.75 -2.23
N GLU A 539 -2.96 25.86 -2.92
CA GLU A 539 -1.57 26.22 -3.28
C GLU A 539 -0.71 26.54 -2.06
N ALA A 540 -1.27 27.23 -1.08
CA ALA A 540 -0.54 27.63 0.12
C ALA A 540 -0.17 26.44 1.02
N LEU A 541 -1.03 25.39 1.05
CA LEU A 541 -0.84 24.21 1.89
C LEU A 541 0.16 23.21 1.32
N LYS A 542 0.54 23.27 0.04
CA LYS A 542 1.49 22.33 -0.60
C LYS A 542 2.81 22.17 0.16
N ARG A 543 3.43 23.27 0.53
CA ARG A 543 4.71 23.25 1.24
C ARG A 543 4.58 22.75 2.70
N PRO A 544 3.66 23.28 3.52
CA PRO A 544 3.46 22.82 4.89
C PRO A 544 3.14 21.33 4.98
N LEU A 545 2.19 20.84 4.19
CA LEU A 545 1.78 19.42 4.23
C LEU A 545 2.91 18.48 3.81
N ARG A 546 3.69 18.88 2.79
CA ARG A 546 4.88 18.11 2.40
C ARG A 546 5.93 18.06 3.50
N ALA A 547 6.17 19.18 4.21
CA ALA A 547 7.10 19.24 5.33
C ALA A 547 6.66 18.32 6.49
N LEU A 548 5.38 18.34 6.86
CA LEU A 548 4.82 17.46 7.89
C LEU A 548 5.00 15.97 7.55
N ARG A 549 4.79 15.60 6.30
CA ARG A 549 5.04 14.22 5.83
C ARG A 549 6.51 13.84 5.89
N MET A 550 7.42 14.75 5.53
CA MET A 550 8.86 14.50 5.66
C MET A 550 9.29 14.26 7.10
N LEU A 551 8.63 14.91 8.07
CA LEU A 551 8.82 14.68 9.50
C LEU A 551 8.24 13.36 9.99
N GLY A 552 7.45 12.66 9.16
CA GLY A 552 6.86 11.37 9.48
C GLY A 552 5.37 11.41 9.81
N CYS A 553 4.75 12.58 9.92
CA CYS A 553 3.32 12.70 10.23
C CYS A 553 2.44 12.11 9.12
N GLN A 554 1.31 11.53 9.50
CA GLN A 554 0.27 11.12 8.59
C GLN A 554 -0.73 12.26 8.37
N LEU A 555 -1.39 12.26 7.23
CA LEU A 555 -2.37 13.29 6.87
C LEU A 555 -3.76 12.68 6.69
N ALA A 556 -4.77 13.35 7.23
CA ALA A 556 -6.17 13.02 7.04
C ALA A 556 -6.94 14.24 6.50
N ILE A 557 -7.89 13.98 5.62
CA ILE A 557 -8.88 14.99 5.21
C ILE A 557 -10.21 14.60 5.82
N ASP A 558 -10.80 15.54 6.52
CA ASP A 558 -12.10 15.39 7.18
C ASP A 558 -13.22 16.08 6.40
N HIS A 559 -14.46 15.67 6.66
CA HIS A 559 -15.66 16.19 6.02
C HIS A 559 -15.62 16.09 4.49
N ALA A 560 -15.03 15.01 3.97
CA ALA A 560 -14.91 14.82 2.52
C ALA A 560 -16.26 14.52 1.86
N GLY A 561 -16.43 15.09 0.66
CA GLY A 561 -17.63 14.95 -0.16
C GLY A 561 -18.70 15.99 0.13
N GLN A 562 -18.38 17.01 0.88
CA GLN A 562 -19.25 18.17 1.07
C GLN A 562 -19.28 19.07 -0.16
N ASP A 563 -18.17 19.26 -0.82
CA ASP A 563 -18.07 20.09 -2.03
C ASP A 563 -17.89 19.24 -3.29
N VAL A 564 -18.37 19.76 -4.42
CA VAL A 564 -18.10 19.16 -5.73
C VAL A 564 -16.71 19.58 -6.19
N VAL A 565 -15.69 19.04 -5.54
CA VAL A 565 -14.29 19.36 -5.85
C VAL A 565 -13.57 18.19 -6.48
N SER A 566 -12.51 18.51 -7.22
CA SER A 566 -11.62 17.50 -7.77
C SER A 566 -10.92 16.74 -6.65
N THR A 567 -10.85 15.43 -6.74
CA THR A 567 -10.10 14.55 -5.82
C THR A 567 -8.58 14.61 -6.05
N GLN A 568 -8.09 15.54 -6.85
CA GLN A 568 -6.66 15.66 -7.20
C GLN A 568 -5.77 15.91 -5.97
N TYR A 569 -6.28 16.63 -4.95
CA TYR A 569 -5.56 16.88 -3.70
C TYR A 569 -5.17 15.60 -2.96
N ILE A 570 -5.96 14.52 -3.10
CA ILE A 570 -5.69 13.23 -2.47
C ILE A 570 -4.34 12.67 -2.94
N LYS A 571 -4.09 12.76 -4.24
CA LYS A 571 -2.82 12.29 -4.85
C LYS A 571 -1.68 13.25 -4.59
N GLU A 572 -1.91 14.55 -4.74
CA GLU A 572 -0.86 15.55 -4.65
C GLU A 572 -0.31 15.70 -3.24
N PHE A 573 -1.19 15.65 -2.23
CA PHE A 573 -0.78 15.70 -0.82
C PHE A 573 -0.48 14.31 -0.24
N GLU A 574 -0.65 13.23 -1.04
CA GLU A 574 -0.44 11.84 -0.62
C GLU A 574 -1.14 11.54 0.71
N ILE A 575 -2.43 11.83 0.76
CA ILE A 575 -3.29 11.70 1.94
C ILE A 575 -3.35 10.24 2.40
N ASN A 576 -3.25 10.00 3.71
CA ASN A 576 -3.35 8.67 4.30
C ASN A 576 -4.80 8.25 4.57
N PHE A 577 -5.63 9.20 5.02
CA PHE A 577 -7.02 8.94 5.39
C PHE A 577 -7.96 9.98 4.80
N LEU A 578 -9.07 9.52 4.25
CA LEU A 578 -10.17 10.35 3.77
C LEU A 578 -11.41 10.03 4.58
N LYS A 579 -11.87 10.96 5.40
CA LYS A 579 -13.03 10.80 6.25
C LYS A 579 -14.26 11.37 5.58
N LEU A 580 -15.25 10.53 5.36
CA LEU A 580 -16.52 10.92 4.74
C LEU A 580 -17.34 11.76 5.72
N HIS A 581 -17.98 12.80 5.19
CA HIS A 581 -18.92 13.58 6.00
C HIS A 581 -20.11 12.72 6.49
N PRO A 582 -20.59 12.89 7.74
CA PRO A 582 -21.70 12.11 8.28
C PRO A 582 -22.97 12.11 7.40
N SER A 583 -23.26 13.19 6.69
CA SER A 583 -24.42 13.26 5.79
C SER A 583 -24.38 12.27 4.62
N LEU A 584 -23.19 11.85 4.20
CA LEU A 584 -23.04 10.81 3.17
C LEU A 584 -23.21 9.41 3.75
N VAL A 585 -22.98 9.26 5.05
CA VAL A 585 -23.00 7.99 5.79
C VAL A 585 -24.41 7.65 6.26
N ARG A 586 -25.12 8.64 6.76
CA ARG A 586 -26.43 8.47 7.37
C ARG A 586 -27.45 7.90 6.38
N GLU A 587 -28.13 6.82 6.79
CA GLU A 587 -29.12 6.09 5.99
C GLU A 587 -28.63 5.67 4.59
N ILE A 588 -27.33 5.49 4.41
CA ILE A 588 -26.73 5.18 3.11
C ILE A 588 -27.31 3.92 2.47
N HIS A 589 -27.83 2.98 3.27
CA HIS A 589 -28.45 1.76 2.77
C HIS A 589 -29.75 2.04 1.97
N THR A 590 -30.41 3.19 2.19
CA THR A 590 -31.65 3.61 1.49
C THR A 590 -31.38 4.70 0.44
N ARG A 591 -30.30 5.50 0.59
CA ARG A 591 -30.04 6.70 -0.23
C ARG A 591 -29.10 6.40 -1.39
N GLN A 592 -29.67 6.11 -2.56
CA GLN A 592 -28.87 5.80 -3.78
C GLN A 592 -27.90 6.92 -4.16
N VAL A 593 -28.27 8.17 -3.95
CA VAL A 593 -27.43 9.34 -4.25
C VAL A 593 -26.17 9.34 -3.39
N ASN A 594 -26.31 9.09 -2.09
CA ASN A 594 -25.17 8.98 -1.17
C ASN A 594 -24.28 7.78 -1.54
N GLN A 595 -24.88 6.64 -1.93
CA GLN A 595 -24.13 5.48 -2.42
C GLN A 595 -23.27 5.83 -3.64
N MET A 596 -23.78 6.59 -4.59
CA MET A 596 -23.02 7.04 -5.77
C MET A 596 -21.90 8.00 -5.37
N ALA A 597 -22.17 8.95 -4.47
CA ALA A 597 -21.16 9.89 -3.99
C ALA A 597 -20.01 9.17 -3.26
N VAL A 598 -20.33 8.25 -2.35
CA VAL A 598 -19.33 7.45 -1.63
C VAL A 598 -18.54 6.57 -2.58
N ARG A 599 -19.21 5.89 -3.53
CA ARG A 599 -18.54 5.08 -4.55
C ARG A 599 -17.55 5.91 -5.38
N SER A 600 -17.92 7.12 -5.76
CA SER A 600 -17.04 8.04 -6.50
C SER A 600 -15.80 8.45 -5.68
N LEU A 601 -15.98 8.77 -4.39
CA LEU A 601 -14.86 9.10 -3.50
C LEU A 601 -13.92 7.93 -3.28
N VAL A 602 -14.45 6.73 -3.04
CA VAL A 602 -13.68 5.49 -2.93
C VAL A 602 -12.94 5.21 -4.24
N GLY A 603 -13.60 5.39 -5.39
CA GLY A 603 -12.99 5.26 -6.72
C GLY A 603 -11.83 6.24 -6.93
N GLY A 604 -11.98 7.49 -6.48
CA GLY A 604 -10.91 8.50 -6.50
C GLY A 604 -9.67 8.10 -5.70
N CYS A 605 -9.85 7.30 -4.65
CA CYS A 605 -8.77 6.78 -3.81
C CYS A 605 -8.14 5.48 -4.33
N ALA A 606 -8.76 4.78 -5.29
CA ALA A 606 -8.39 3.41 -5.69
C ALA A 606 -6.93 3.25 -6.17
N ASN A 607 -6.33 4.31 -6.73
CA ASN A 607 -4.94 4.33 -7.20
C ASN A 607 -3.99 5.05 -6.22
N THR A 608 -4.39 5.18 -4.97
CA THR A 608 -3.62 5.82 -3.90
C THR A 608 -3.50 4.87 -2.71
N ARG A 609 -2.71 5.25 -1.71
CA ARG A 609 -2.64 4.53 -0.44
C ARG A 609 -3.68 5.03 0.57
N THR A 610 -4.58 5.89 0.14
CA THR A 610 -5.58 6.54 0.98
C THR A 610 -6.63 5.52 1.42
N ARG A 611 -6.88 5.46 2.71
CA ARG A 611 -7.97 4.67 3.29
C ARG A 611 -9.18 5.56 3.52
N VAL A 612 -10.34 5.12 3.06
CA VAL A 612 -11.59 5.85 3.26
C VAL A 612 -12.23 5.41 4.57
N ILE A 613 -12.60 6.37 5.41
CA ILE A 613 -13.22 6.18 6.72
C ILE A 613 -14.62 6.81 6.70
N ALA A 614 -15.62 6.09 7.17
CA ALA A 614 -16.96 6.64 7.38
C ALA A 614 -17.09 7.21 8.80
N VAL A 615 -17.56 8.45 8.93
CA VAL A 615 -17.79 9.11 10.21
C VAL A 615 -19.29 9.19 10.48
N GLY A 616 -19.69 8.97 11.73
CA GLY A 616 -21.08 9.05 12.15
C GLY A 616 -21.91 7.81 11.80
N VAL A 617 -21.32 6.62 11.77
CA VAL A 617 -22.07 5.38 11.55
C VAL A 617 -22.95 5.07 12.77
N GLU A 618 -24.26 5.00 12.56
CA GLU A 618 -25.27 4.79 13.61
C GLU A 618 -25.81 3.34 13.64
N SER A 619 -25.73 2.62 12.51
CA SER A 619 -26.33 1.30 12.40
C SER A 619 -25.46 0.27 11.67
N GLY A 620 -25.73 -1.02 11.93
CA GLY A 620 -25.07 -2.12 11.23
C GLY A 620 -25.41 -2.21 9.75
N ASP A 621 -26.59 -1.73 9.32
CA ASP A 621 -26.98 -1.75 7.91
C ASP A 621 -26.28 -0.66 7.11
N GLU A 622 -26.05 0.50 7.72
CA GLU A 622 -25.16 1.52 7.16
C GLU A 622 -23.76 0.97 6.96
N TRP A 623 -23.21 0.33 7.99
CA TRP A 623 -21.87 -0.24 7.93
C TRP A 623 -21.73 -1.32 6.86
N LYS A 624 -22.69 -2.23 6.72
CA LYS A 624 -22.71 -3.25 5.66
C LYS A 624 -22.68 -2.61 4.26
N MET A 625 -23.50 -1.58 4.04
CA MET A 625 -23.52 -0.87 2.76
C MET A 625 -22.20 -0.14 2.50
N LEU A 626 -21.66 0.56 3.47
CA LEU A 626 -20.35 1.24 3.37
C LEU A 626 -19.21 0.28 3.02
N ARG A 627 -19.19 -0.88 3.64
CA ARG A 627 -18.24 -1.96 3.31
C ARG A 627 -18.40 -2.44 1.87
N HIS A 628 -19.63 -2.65 1.43
CA HIS A 628 -19.93 -3.03 0.04
C HIS A 628 -19.46 -1.97 -0.97
N LEU A 629 -19.51 -0.71 -0.59
CA LEU A 629 -19.03 0.41 -1.41
C LEU A 629 -17.50 0.58 -1.38
N GLY A 630 -16.78 -0.20 -0.55
CA GLY A 630 -15.32 -0.21 -0.46
C GLY A 630 -14.74 0.75 0.60
N VAL A 631 -15.54 1.18 1.58
CA VAL A 631 -15.04 1.93 2.75
C VAL A 631 -14.22 1.01 3.64
N HIS A 632 -13.09 1.52 4.15
CA HIS A 632 -12.08 0.71 4.84
C HIS A 632 -12.31 0.61 6.35
N ALA A 633 -12.81 1.68 6.98
CA ALA A 633 -13.02 1.76 8.42
C ALA A 633 -14.19 2.70 8.75
N GLY A 634 -14.72 2.60 9.95
CA GLY A 634 -15.82 3.41 10.43
C GLY A 634 -15.57 3.97 11.83
N GLN A 635 -16.29 5.03 12.13
CA GLN A 635 -16.34 5.73 13.41
C GLN A 635 -17.78 6.16 13.65
N GLY A 636 -18.24 6.10 14.89
CA GLY A 636 -19.58 6.55 15.25
C GLY A 636 -20.20 5.71 16.36
N PRO A 637 -21.43 6.04 16.81
CA PRO A 637 -22.11 5.39 17.93
C PRO A 637 -22.28 3.88 17.76
N TRP A 638 -22.38 3.40 16.50
CA TRP A 638 -22.46 1.97 16.25
C TRP A 638 -21.18 1.22 16.66
N PHE A 639 -20.01 1.86 16.59
CA PHE A 639 -18.73 1.28 16.99
C PHE A 639 -18.46 1.54 18.46
N ALA A 640 -18.36 2.81 18.84
CA ALA A 640 -18.14 3.25 20.22
C ALA A 640 -18.47 4.73 20.39
N GLU A 641 -18.96 5.11 21.57
CA GLU A 641 -19.13 6.51 21.97
C GLU A 641 -17.77 7.14 22.30
N PRO A 642 -17.65 8.48 22.18
CA PRO A 642 -16.45 9.17 22.63
C PRO A 642 -16.23 9.03 24.14
N GLU A 643 -15.03 8.62 24.54
CA GLU A 643 -14.65 8.48 25.93
C GLU A 643 -13.73 9.62 26.37
N ARG A 644 -13.95 10.14 27.59
CA ARG A 644 -13.11 11.21 28.14
C ARG A 644 -11.69 10.70 28.41
N LEU A 645 -10.71 11.39 27.84
CA LEU A 645 -9.30 11.11 28.09
C LEU A 645 -8.84 11.83 29.35
N VAL A 646 -8.50 11.09 30.38
CA VAL A 646 -7.89 11.65 31.59
C VAL A 646 -6.41 11.87 31.31
N LEU A 647 -6.01 13.14 31.18
CA LEU A 647 -4.59 13.50 31.10
C LEU A 647 -4.00 13.40 32.49
N GLU A 648 -3.07 12.48 32.73
CA GLU A 648 -2.26 12.55 33.94
C GLU A 648 -1.44 13.84 33.91
N PRO A 649 -1.43 14.64 34.97
CA PRO A 649 -0.61 15.84 35.02
C PRO A 649 0.84 15.44 34.76
N ALA A 650 1.48 16.12 33.79
CA ALA A 650 2.90 15.94 33.50
C ALA A 650 3.67 16.08 34.80
N GLY A 651 4.35 15.01 35.21
CA GLY A 651 4.89 14.73 36.55
C GLY A 651 5.36 15.94 37.35
N ALA A 652 4.96 15.94 38.63
CA ALA A 652 5.55 16.75 39.66
C ALA A 652 7.02 16.34 39.90
#